data_9c88c86e3086bc5c021b94f68d5a08fe
#
_entry.id   9c88c86e3086bc5c021b94f68d5a08fe
#
_cell.length_a   1.000
_cell.length_b   1.000
_cell.length_c   1.000
_cell.angle_alpha   90.00
_cell.angle_beta   90.00
_cell.angle_gamma   90.00
#
_symmetry.space_group_name_H-M   'P 1'
#
loop_
_entity.id
_entity.type
_entity.pdbx_description
1 polymer ?
#
loop_
_entity_poly.entity_id
_entity_poly.type
_entity_poly.pdbx_seq_one_letter_code
_entity_poly.pdbx_strand_id
1 'polypeptide(L)'
;MPIYSGGLGNVAGDQLKAASDMGVPVVGVGLLYQQGYFRQEIDKDGAQQALYPYNDPGQLPITPLRQPNGEWLRLEIALPGYSVWLRAWQVQVGRMKLYLLDSNDAANLPVDRGITSELYGGGQDLRLEQELLLGIGGWRLLRALGIKPEVCHLNEGHAAFAVLERARDFMEQAGQPFEVALAATRVGNLFTTHTAVAAGFDRFAPALIEQYLGGYAERKLGISLHDLLALGRQNADDSSEPFNMAYLSIRGSGSVNGVSRLHGKVSRHLFLPLFPRWPEDEVPIGHVTNGVHTPTWDSAPADDLWTETCGKDRWLGTTETLEQDICRVSDTKLWQFRTAASKSLVEYARERLSRDLAAAGASSEDVEAAKHLFDPNTLTLGFARRFATYKRPNLLLHDPQRLLRLLTNKQRPVQLIIAGKAHPADQAGQALIREWMHFIRRPETRPHAVFLSDYDMLLTEHLVQGVDVWINTPRRPWEACGTSGMKVLVNGGINLSELDGWWAEAYTPEVGWALGDGQEHGEDPAWDAAEAEALYDLLERQVIPEFYTRGENGIPAAWVARMRESMARLTPAFAASRAVREYLEQHYLPAAAAYRERAASKGAVGRLVVDWRHEVEGKWGSLRFGDLRVETNADHNVIEVEIFLNDLDPNAVRVELYADGIAGSDPVRVEMKCARPQLDASRRRVYR
;
A
#
# COMPACT_ATOMS: atom_id res chain seq x y z
N MET A 1 4.96 -8.42 -15.81
CA MET A 1 4.63 -9.83 -15.50
C MET A 1 3.32 -9.86 -14.74
N PRO A 2 2.43 -10.83 -14.97
CA PRO A 2 1.10 -10.88 -14.35
C PRO A 2 1.12 -11.48 -12.93
N ILE A 3 2.04 -11.02 -12.09
CA ILE A 3 2.23 -11.49 -10.70
C ILE A 3 1.72 -10.48 -9.67
N TYR A 4 0.91 -9.51 -10.07
CA TYR A 4 0.41 -8.45 -9.21
C TYR A 4 -1.10 -8.27 -9.35
N SER A 5 -1.73 -7.69 -8.34
CA SER A 5 -3.10 -7.20 -8.34
C SER A 5 -3.17 -5.90 -7.54
N GLY A 6 -3.78 -4.86 -8.12
CA GLY A 6 -4.00 -3.59 -7.44
C GLY A 6 -2.74 -2.77 -7.11
N GLY A 7 -2.87 -1.87 -6.13
CA GLY A 7 -1.86 -0.85 -5.81
C GLY A 7 -0.56 -1.37 -5.23
N LEU A 8 -0.62 -2.37 -4.33
CA LEU A 8 0.55 -2.88 -3.61
C LEU A 8 1.64 -3.40 -4.57
N GLY A 9 1.26 -4.21 -5.57
CA GLY A 9 2.23 -4.71 -6.56
C GLY A 9 2.83 -3.62 -7.44
N ASN A 10 2.06 -2.57 -7.77
CA ASN A 10 2.60 -1.40 -8.47
C ASN A 10 3.61 -0.64 -7.60
N VAL A 11 3.30 -0.42 -6.31
CA VAL A 11 4.21 0.25 -5.36
C VAL A 11 5.52 -0.53 -5.23
N ALA A 12 5.47 -1.86 -5.11
CA ALA A 12 6.68 -2.69 -5.05
C ALA A 12 7.55 -2.55 -6.31
N GLY A 13 6.93 -2.53 -7.49
CA GLY A 13 7.64 -2.30 -8.75
C GLY A 13 8.24 -0.90 -8.84
N ASP A 14 7.48 0.12 -8.48
CA ASP A 14 7.92 1.52 -8.49
C ASP A 14 9.08 1.74 -7.51
N GLN A 15 9.02 1.15 -6.31
CA GLN A 15 10.11 1.22 -5.32
C GLN A 15 11.39 0.53 -5.79
N LEU A 16 11.29 -0.68 -6.38
CA LEU A 16 12.46 -1.40 -6.90
C LEU A 16 13.13 -0.64 -8.05
N LYS A 17 12.35 -0.03 -8.95
CA LYS A 17 12.87 0.79 -10.03
C LYS A 17 13.55 2.05 -9.50
N ALA A 18 12.91 2.78 -8.59
CA ALA A 18 13.50 3.97 -7.97
C ALA A 18 14.75 3.64 -7.15
N ALA A 19 14.77 2.53 -6.40
CA ALA A 19 15.96 2.06 -5.69
C ALA A 19 17.09 1.73 -6.67
N SER A 20 16.75 1.13 -7.82
CA SER A 20 17.74 0.88 -8.89
C SER A 20 18.35 2.18 -9.41
N ASP A 21 17.54 3.18 -9.71
CA ASP A 21 17.99 4.46 -10.24
C ASP A 21 18.89 5.19 -9.26
N MET A 22 18.51 5.20 -7.99
CA MET A 22 19.25 5.85 -6.91
C MET A 22 20.46 5.04 -6.40
N GLY A 23 20.63 3.78 -6.83
CA GLY A 23 21.71 2.91 -6.38
C GLY A 23 21.57 2.40 -4.94
N VAL A 24 20.35 2.40 -4.38
CA VAL A 24 20.07 1.85 -3.05
C VAL A 24 20.09 0.32 -3.12
N PRO A 25 20.91 -0.40 -2.32
CA PRO A 25 21.13 -1.84 -2.46
C PRO A 25 19.93 -2.64 -1.89
N VAL A 26 18.90 -2.85 -2.70
CA VAL A 26 17.67 -3.58 -2.34
C VAL A 26 17.58 -4.88 -3.14
N VAL A 27 17.09 -5.93 -2.52
CA VAL A 27 16.62 -7.14 -3.18
C VAL A 27 15.15 -7.37 -2.86
N GLY A 28 14.36 -7.68 -3.88
CA GLY A 28 12.95 -8.04 -3.70
C GLY A 28 12.79 -9.56 -3.59
N VAL A 29 11.79 -10.01 -2.83
CA VAL A 29 11.36 -11.40 -2.76
C VAL A 29 9.85 -11.46 -2.93
N GLY A 30 9.36 -12.36 -3.76
CA GLY A 30 7.94 -12.57 -4.03
C GLY A 30 7.64 -14.00 -4.46
N LEU A 31 6.39 -14.27 -4.83
CA LEU A 31 5.97 -15.55 -5.40
C LEU A 31 5.81 -15.42 -6.92
N LEU A 32 6.17 -16.47 -7.66
CA LEU A 32 5.88 -16.59 -9.08
C LEU A 32 4.53 -17.28 -9.27
N TYR A 33 3.52 -16.47 -9.57
CA TYR A 33 2.18 -17.01 -9.80
C TYR A 33 2.04 -17.56 -11.21
N GLN A 34 1.65 -18.84 -11.32
CA GLN A 34 1.50 -19.53 -12.61
C GLN A 34 0.38 -18.95 -13.47
N GLN A 35 -0.70 -18.51 -12.83
CA GLN A 35 -1.85 -17.88 -13.50
C GLN A 35 -1.97 -16.40 -13.11
N GLY A 36 -1.45 -16.03 -11.93
CA GLY A 36 -1.45 -14.65 -11.45
C GLY A 36 -2.85 -14.15 -11.11
N TYR A 37 -3.12 -12.88 -11.46
CA TYR A 37 -4.45 -12.31 -11.42
C TYR A 37 -5.13 -12.53 -12.78
N PHE A 38 -6.44 -12.69 -12.78
CA PHE A 38 -7.20 -13.11 -13.97
C PHE A 38 -7.16 -12.09 -15.11
N ARG A 39 -7.40 -12.57 -16.33
CA ARG A 39 -7.79 -11.76 -17.47
C ARG A 39 -9.30 -11.58 -17.49
N GLN A 40 -9.74 -10.38 -17.86
CA GLN A 40 -11.16 -10.01 -17.86
C GLN A 40 -11.71 -10.01 -19.27
N GLU A 41 -12.81 -10.71 -19.45
CA GLU A 41 -13.71 -10.54 -20.59
C GLU A 41 -15.07 -10.03 -20.11
N ILE A 42 -15.75 -9.24 -20.94
CA ILE A 42 -17.10 -8.77 -20.67
C ILE A 42 -18.04 -9.43 -21.67
N ASP A 43 -18.97 -10.21 -21.14
CA ASP A 43 -19.92 -10.95 -21.99
C ASP A 43 -20.99 -10.04 -22.59
N LYS A 44 -21.89 -10.66 -23.43
CA LYS A 44 -23.00 -9.97 -24.10
C LYS A 44 -23.97 -9.29 -23.09
N ASP A 45 -24.09 -9.81 -21.89
CA ASP A 45 -24.99 -9.31 -20.84
C ASP A 45 -24.30 -8.25 -19.94
N GLY A 46 -23.04 -7.90 -20.24
CA GLY A 46 -22.24 -6.93 -19.49
C GLY A 46 -21.62 -7.50 -18.24
N ALA A 47 -21.63 -8.81 -18.05
CA ALA A 47 -21.02 -9.45 -16.89
C ALA A 47 -19.54 -9.75 -17.12
N GLN A 48 -18.76 -9.58 -16.06
CA GLN A 48 -17.35 -9.93 -16.04
C GLN A 48 -17.16 -11.45 -16.02
N GLN A 49 -16.30 -11.94 -16.90
CA GLN A 49 -15.77 -13.30 -16.89
C GLN A 49 -14.29 -13.27 -16.53
N ALA A 50 -13.88 -14.16 -15.61
CA ALA A 50 -12.48 -14.28 -15.18
C ALA A 50 -11.82 -15.47 -15.90
N LEU A 51 -10.75 -15.20 -16.63
CA LEU A 51 -9.95 -16.20 -17.33
C LEU A 51 -8.56 -16.30 -16.70
N TYR A 52 -8.04 -17.50 -16.55
CA TYR A 52 -6.76 -17.78 -15.89
C TYR A 52 -5.77 -18.47 -16.85
N PRO A 53 -5.21 -17.74 -17.83
CA PRO A 53 -4.20 -18.32 -18.72
C PRO A 53 -2.92 -18.63 -17.93
N TYR A 54 -2.28 -19.75 -18.30
CA TYR A 54 -1.00 -20.15 -17.70
C TYR A 54 0.12 -19.23 -18.17
N ASN A 55 0.88 -18.70 -17.23
CA ASN A 55 2.06 -17.89 -17.49
C ASN A 55 3.30 -18.79 -17.53
N ASP A 56 3.72 -19.18 -18.73
CA ASP A 56 4.94 -19.99 -18.89
C ASP A 56 6.16 -19.19 -18.48
N PRO A 57 6.90 -19.61 -17.43
CA PRO A 57 8.12 -18.96 -17.02
C PRO A 57 9.19 -18.84 -18.11
N GLY A 58 9.18 -19.78 -19.07
CA GLY A 58 10.09 -19.77 -20.21
C GLY A 58 9.84 -18.63 -21.20
N GLN A 59 8.66 -18.00 -21.15
CA GLN A 59 8.28 -16.85 -21.97
C GLN A 59 8.34 -15.52 -21.21
N LEU A 60 8.67 -15.55 -19.92
CA LEU A 60 8.81 -14.36 -19.10
C LEU A 60 10.26 -13.87 -19.05
N PRO A 61 10.53 -12.58 -18.83
CA PRO A 61 11.88 -12.03 -18.72
C PRO A 61 12.52 -12.39 -17.37
N ILE A 62 12.59 -13.67 -17.06
CA ILE A 62 13.12 -14.23 -15.81
C ILE A 62 14.12 -15.34 -16.10
N THR A 63 15.03 -15.59 -15.17
CA THR A 63 16.04 -16.64 -15.28
C THR A 63 15.96 -17.58 -14.09
N PRO A 64 16.09 -18.93 -14.30
CA PRO A 64 16.09 -19.88 -13.22
C PRO A 64 17.37 -19.74 -12.36
N LEU A 65 17.19 -19.83 -11.03
CA LEU A 65 18.36 -19.92 -10.15
C LEU A 65 18.88 -21.35 -10.11
N ARG A 66 20.17 -21.49 -10.35
CA ARG A 66 20.87 -22.79 -10.40
C ARG A 66 22.05 -22.79 -9.45
N GLN A 67 22.36 -23.99 -8.97
CA GLN A 67 23.60 -24.29 -8.25
C GLN A 67 24.80 -24.30 -9.24
N PRO A 68 26.04 -24.21 -8.74
CA PRO A 68 27.23 -24.26 -9.59
C PRO A 68 27.35 -25.52 -10.48
N ASN A 69 26.73 -26.63 -10.06
CA ASN A 69 26.65 -27.85 -10.82
C ASN A 69 25.61 -27.86 -11.96
N GLY A 70 24.85 -26.74 -12.11
CA GLY A 70 23.81 -26.58 -13.12
C GLY A 70 22.43 -27.08 -12.69
N GLU A 71 22.29 -27.72 -11.54
CA GLU A 71 20.99 -28.15 -11.02
C GLU A 71 20.19 -26.96 -10.47
N TRP A 72 18.88 -27.11 -10.32
CA TRP A 72 18.02 -26.14 -9.68
C TRP A 72 18.46 -25.85 -8.24
N LEU A 73 18.49 -24.58 -7.86
CA LEU A 73 18.48 -24.19 -6.46
C LEU A 73 17.09 -24.52 -5.90
N ARG A 74 17.01 -25.53 -5.06
CA ARG A 74 15.78 -25.98 -4.39
C ARG A 74 15.83 -25.67 -2.92
N LEU A 75 14.68 -25.23 -2.39
CA LEU A 75 14.48 -25.01 -0.96
C LEU A 75 13.38 -25.93 -0.46
N GLU A 76 13.58 -26.50 0.70
CA GLU A 76 12.62 -27.36 1.35
C GLU A 76 11.81 -26.57 2.38
N ILE A 77 10.47 -26.66 2.30
CA ILE A 77 9.54 -26.11 3.27
C ILE A 77 8.73 -27.26 3.85
N ALA A 78 8.78 -27.41 5.18
CA ALA A 78 7.98 -28.41 5.87
C ALA A 78 6.52 -27.94 5.95
N LEU A 79 5.62 -28.80 5.49
CA LEU A 79 4.18 -28.71 5.69
C LEU A 79 3.73 -29.87 6.63
N PRO A 80 2.45 -29.92 7.04
CA PRO A 80 1.95 -30.96 7.96
C PRO A 80 2.16 -32.38 7.40
N GLY A 81 3.14 -33.11 7.94
CA GLY A 81 3.42 -34.47 7.57
C GLY A 81 4.33 -34.71 6.35
N TYR A 82 4.70 -33.69 5.60
CA TYR A 82 5.57 -33.81 4.42
C TYR A 82 6.30 -32.47 4.14
N SER A 83 7.11 -32.47 3.07
CA SER A 83 7.84 -31.26 2.63
C SER A 83 7.50 -30.90 1.20
N VAL A 84 7.49 -29.60 0.92
CA VAL A 84 7.34 -29.02 -0.41
C VAL A 84 8.65 -28.39 -0.86
N TRP A 85 9.02 -28.64 -2.11
CA TRP A 85 10.21 -28.09 -2.75
C TRP A 85 9.88 -26.83 -3.53
N LEU A 86 10.64 -25.77 -3.28
CA LEU A 86 10.53 -24.50 -4.02
C LEU A 86 11.72 -24.37 -4.95
N ARG A 87 11.43 -24.01 -6.18
CA ARG A 87 12.40 -23.43 -7.11
C ARG A 87 12.41 -21.91 -6.96
N ALA A 88 13.44 -21.27 -7.46
CA ALA A 88 13.52 -19.83 -7.45
C ALA A 88 13.93 -19.29 -8.83
N TRP A 89 13.38 -18.13 -9.18
CA TRP A 89 13.63 -17.40 -10.39
C TRP A 89 14.15 -16.01 -10.06
N GLN A 90 14.98 -15.44 -10.95
CA GLN A 90 15.50 -14.09 -10.82
C GLN A 90 14.95 -13.19 -11.92
N VAL A 91 14.50 -12.01 -11.54
CA VAL A 91 14.17 -10.89 -12.43
C VAL A 91 15.22 -9.82 -12.25
N GLN A 92 15.74 -9.28 -13.35
CA GLN A 92 16.61 -8.12 -13.30
C GLN A 92 15.78 -6.85 -13.41
N VAL A 93 15.86 -5.97 -12.41
CA VAL A 93 15.17 -4.66 -12.37
C VAL A 93 16.23 -3.57 -12.32
N GLY A 94 16.71 -3.13 -13.48
CA GLY A 94 17.88 -2.25 -13.55
C GLY A 94 19.09 -2.87 -12.85
N ARG A 95 19.56 -2.26 -11.75
CA ARG A 95 20.66 -2.79 -10.91
C ARG A 95 20.17 -3.77 -9.84
N MET A 96 18.86 -3.77 -9.55
CA MET A 96 18.26 -4.55 -8.48
C MET A 96 17.84 -5.94 -8.96
N LYS A 97 17.68 -6.86 -8.01
CA LYS A 97 17.20 -8.22 -8.26
C LYS A 97 15.89 -8.44 -7.53
N LEU A 98 14.93 -9.03 -8.22
CA LEU A 98 13.72 -9.58 -7.63
C LEU A 98 13.79 -11.09 -7.75
N TYR A 99 13.67 -11.78 -6.63
CA TYR A 99 13.61 -13.24 -6.56
C TYR A 99 12.17 -13.70 -6.40
N LEU A 100 11.77 -14.68 -7.19
CA LEU A 100 10.43 -15.24 -7.19
C LEU A 100 10.46 -16.72 -6.85
N LEU A 101 9.74 -17.12 -5.80
CA LEU A 101 9.60 -18.51 -5.38
C LEU A 101 8.44 -19.17 -6.14
N ASP A 102 8.65 -20.43 -6.50
CA ASP A 102 7.76 -21.20 -7.35
C ASP A 102 7.64 -22.64 -6.79
N SER A 103 6.43 -23.04 -6.42
CA SER A 103 6.13 -24.40 -5.93
C SER A 103 5.95 -25.41 -7.07
N ASN A 104 5.91 -24.98 -8.33
CA ASN A 104 5.74 -25.88 -9.47
C ASN A 104 7.03 -26.67 -9.78
N ASP A 105 7.46 -27.52 -8.82
CA ASP A 105 8.57 -28.43 -8.98
C ASP A 105 8.08 -29.88 -9.20
N ALA A 106 8.75 -30.62 -10.06
CA ALA A 106 8.38 -32.00 -10.39
C ALA A 106 8.43 -32.96 -9.18
N ALA A 107 9.20 -32.62 -8.15
CA ALA A 107 9.29 -33.41 -6.92
C ALA A 107 8.06 -33.25 -6.01
N ASN A 108 7.23 -32.23 -6.24
CA ASN A 108 6.03 -31.97 -5.46
C ASN A 108 4.83 -32.77 -5.98
N LEU A 109 3.88 -33.04 -5.08
CA LEU A 109 2.57 -33.56 -5.47
C LEU A 109 1.85 -32.57 -6.39
N PRO A 110 0.93 -33.00 -7.27
CA PRO A 110 0.22 -32.10 -8.16
C PRO A 110 -0.52 -30.96 -7.45
N VAL A 111 -1.09 -31.22 -6.27
CA VAL A 111 -1.77 -30.19 -5.46
C VAL A 111 -0.78 -29.14 -4.97
N ASP A 112 0.39 -29.53 -4.51
CA ASP A 112 1.40 -28.62 -3.95
C ASP A 112 2.07 -27.76 -5.03
N ARG A 113 2.15 -28.26 -6.26
CA ARG A 113 2.58 -27.44 -7.42
C ARG A 113 1.67 -26.26 -7.64
N GLY A 114 0.40 -26.35 -7.21
CA GLY A 114 -0.61 -25.31 -7.30
C GLY A 114 -0.56 -24.26 -6.19
N ILE A 115 0.28 -24.39 -5.16
CA ILE A 115 0.34 -23.38 -4.08
C ILE A 115 0.65 -21.99 -4.64
N THR A 116 1.56 -21.88 -5.61
CA THR A 116 1.86 -20.63 -6.31
C THR A 116 1.09 -20.51 -7.65
N SER A 117 -0.16 -20.92 -7.74
CA SER A 117 -0.96 -20.80 -8.97
C SER A 117 -1.61 -19.43 -9.11
N GLU A 118 -2.52 -19.07 -8.23
CA GLU A 118 -3.34 -17.87 -8.32
C GLU A 118 -3.00 -16.87 -7.23
N LEU A 119 -2.98 -15.61 -7.58
CA LEU A 119 -2.89 -14.51 -6.63
C LEU A 119 -4.28 -14.27 -6.01
N TYR A 120 -4.38 -14.35 -4.69
CA TYR A 120 -5.63 -14.26 -3.93
C TYR A 120 -6.66 -15.35 -4.28
N GLY A 121 -6.20 -16.50 -4.78
CA GLY A 121 -7.03 -17.68 -4.99
C GLY A 121 -7.12 -18.55 -3.73
N GLY A 122 -8.09 -19.49 -3.73
CA GLY A 122 -8.24 -20.51 -2.71
C GLY A 122 -8.81 -20.06 -1.37
N GLY A 123 -8.82 -21.01 -0.41
CA GLY A 123 -9.26 -20.78 0.96
C GLY A 123 -8.13 -20.36 1.90
N GLN A 124 -8.41 -20.37 3.22
CA GLN A 124 -7.45 -19.96 4.24
C GLN A 124 -6.20 -20.88 4.29
N ASP A 125 -6.34 -22.16 4.00
CA ASP A 125 -5.21 -23.10 3.96
C ASP A 125 -4.21 -22.71 2.87
N LEU A 126 -4.67 -22.55 1.63
CA LEU A 126 -3.81 -22.12 0.51
C LEU A 126 -3.19 -20.75 0.78
N ARG A 127 -3.96 -19.83 1.38
CA ARG A 127 -3.44 -18.52 1.75
C ARG A 127 -2.32 -18.61 2.77
N LEU A 128 -2.49 -19.43 3.82
CA LEU A 128 -1.45 -19.68 4.82
C LEU A 128 -0.21 -20.32 4.18
N GLU A 129 -0.39 -21.31 3.32
CA GLU A 129 0.72 -21.95 2.60
C GLU A 129 1.50 -20.92 1.78
N GLN A 130 0.84 -20.06 1.01
CA GLN A 130 1.50 -18.99 0.25
C GLN A 130 2.32 -18.07 1.15
N GLU A 131 1.79 -17.68 2.32
CA GLU A 131 2.48 -16.81 3.27
C GLU A 131 3.69 -17.51 3.94
N LEU A 132 3.58 -18.82 4.21
CA LEU A 132 4.72 -19.63 4.66
C LEU A 132 5.82 -19.69 3.60
N LEU A 133 5.45 -19.94 2.35
CA LEU A 133 6.39 -19.97 1.24
C LEU A 133 7.08 -18.62 1.07
N LEU A 134 6.34 -17.53 1.14
CA LEU A 134 6.88 -16.18 1.00
C LEU A 134 7.80 -15.81 2.17
N GLY A 135 7.34 -15.95 3.40
CA GLY A 135 8.07 -15.49 4.58
C GLY A 135 9.26 -16.42 4.92
N ILE A 136 8.97 -17.68 5.19
CA ILE A 136 10.01 -18.67 5.56
C ILE A 136 10.88 -19.02 4.34
N GLY A 137 10.24 -19.35 3.21
CA GLY A 137 10.95 -19.68 1.97
C GLY A 137 11.80 -18.54 1.45
N GLY A 138 11.26 -17.31 1.51
CA GLY A 138 11.97 -16.11 1.09
C GLY A 138 13.24 -15.86 1.89
N TRP A 139 13.19 -15.97 3.22
CA TRP A 139 14.39 -15.79 4.05
C TRP A 139 15.41 -16.91 3.81
N ARG A 140 14.97 -18.16 3.66
CA ARG A 140 15.85 -19.28 3.30
C ARG A 140 16.53 -19.09 1.95
N LEU A 141 15.83 -18.51 0.99
CA LEU A 141 16.40 -18.18 -0.32
C LEU A 141 17.55 -17.18 -0.18
N LEU A 142 17.35 -16.09 0.56
CA LEU A 142 18.40 -15.08 0.79
C LEU A 142 19.64 -15.73 1.43
N ARG A 143 19.44 -16.58 2.43
CA ARG A 143 20.53 -17.33 3.06
C ARG A 143 21.26 -18.26 2.07
N ALA A 144 20.53 -19.01 1.25
CA ALA A 144 21.08 -19.90 0.25
C ALA A 144 21.91 -19.15 -0.82
N LEU A 145 21.54 -17.92 -1.11
CA LEU A 145 22.28 -17.02 -2.02
C LEU A 145 23.44 -16.27 -1.34
N GLY A 146 23.68 -16.49 -0.04
CA GLY A 146 24.70 -15.78 0.73
C GLY A 146 24.39 -14.30 0.97
N ILE A 147 23.16 -13.87 0.74
CA ILE A 147 22.69 -12.51 0.99
C ILE A 147 22.39 -12.36 2.48
N LYS A 148 22.96 -11.34 3.10
CA LYS A 148 22.82 -11.06 4.55
C LYS A 148 22.17 -9.69 4.73
N PRO A 149 20.84 -9.58 4.69
CA PRO A 149 20.18 -8.29 4.83
C PRO A 149 20.27 -7.80 6.26
N GLU A 150 20.65 -6.54 6.43
CA GLU A 150 20.60 -5.86 7.73
C GLU A 150 19.19 -5.37 8.02
N VAL A 151 18.44 -4.97 6.97
CA VAL A 151 17.05 -4.52 7.05
C VAL A 151 16.15 -5.49 6.29
N CYS A 152 15.02 -5.83 6.90
CA CYS A 152 13.93 -6.56 6.26
C CYS A 152 12.69 -5.67 6.23
N HIS A 153 12.24 -5.28 5.04
CA HIS A 153 11.05 -4.46 4.85
C HIS A 153 9.87 -5.37 4.46
N LEU A 154 8.89 -5.47 5.33
CA LEU A 154 7.65 -6.20 5.14
C LEU A 154 6.60 -5.27 4.54
N ASN A 155 6.20 -5.52 3.31
CA ASN A 155 5.06 -4.85 2.69
C ASN A 155 3.80 -5.68 2.95
N GLU A 156 2.98 -5.27 3.91
CA GLU A 156 1.80 -5.94 4.44
C GLU A 156 2.08 -7.21 5.27
N GLY A 157 1.06 -7.70 5.97
CA GLY A 157 1.15 -8.82 6.92
C GLY A 157 1.49 -10.16 6.28
N HIS A 158 1.18 -10.37 5.01
CA HIS A 158 1.41 -11.65 4.32
C HIS A 158 2.90 -12.08 4.23
N ALA A 159 3.83 -11.19 4.49
CA ALA A 159 5.26 -11.50 4.56
C ALA A 159 5.77 -11.76 6.00
N ALA A 160 4.90 -11.67 7.02
CA ALA A 160 5.28 -11.62 8.43
C ALA A 160 6.07 -12.84 8.92
N PHE A 161 5.86 -14.01 8.36
CA PHE A 161 6.64 -15.20 8.76
C PHE A 161 8.15 -15.08 8.49
N ALA A 162 8.57 -14.10 7.69
CA ALA A 162 10.00 -13.77 7.55
C ALA A 162 10.62 -13.32 8.89
N VAL A 163 9.84 -12.73 9.79
CA VAL A 163 10.29 -12.36 11.14
C VAL A 163 10.75 -13.59 11.92
N LEU A 164 9.94 -14.66 11.88
CA LEU A 164 10.24 -15.91 12.60
C LEU A 164 11.48 -16.60 12.03
N GLU A 165 11.58 -16.70 10.70
CA GLU A 165 12.70 -17.39 10.06
C GLU A 165 14.00 -16.58 10.18
N ARG A 166 13.93 -15.22 10.16
CA ARG A 166 15.07 -14.36 10.46
C ARG A 166 15.60 -14.56 11.89
N ALA A 167 14.68 -14.62 12.86
CA ALA A 167 15.05 -14.89 14.24
C ALA A 167 15.67 -16.28 14.39
N ARG A 168 15.08 -17.32 13.73
CA ARG A 168 15.63 -18.69 13.71
C ARG A 168 17.05 -18.73 13.12
N ASP A 169 17.26 -18.05 12.01
CA ASP A 169 18.59 -17.97 11.39
C ASP A 169 19.62 -17.34 12.35
N PHE A 170 19.23 -16.27 13.05
CA PHE A 170 20.07 -15.67 14.08
C PHE A 170 20.33 -16.61 15.27
N MET A 171 19.31 -17.37 15.71
CA MET A 171 19.49 -18.38 16.76
C MET A 171 20.59 -19.39 16.40
N GLU A 172 20.57 -19.91 15.19
CA GLU A 172 21.57 -20.89 14.71
C GLU A 172 22.98 -20.27 14.64
N GLN A 173 23.10 -19.01 14.18
CA GLN A 173 24.40 -18.36 14.03
C GLN A 173 24.98 -17.91 15.37
N ALA A 174 24.14 -17.43 16.28
CA ALA A 174 24.57 -16.83 17.54
C ALA A 174 24.54 -17.79 18.73
N GLY A 175 23.83 -18.92 18.63
CA GLY A 175 23.60 -19.86 19.74
C GLY A 175 22.70 -19.26 20.83
N GLN A 176 21.72 -18.44 20.45
CA GLN A 176 20.83 -17.74 21.37
C GLN A 176 19.41 -18.35 21.34
N PRO A 177 18.61 -18.23 22.43
CA PRO A 177 17.20 -18.58 22.41
C PRO A 177 16.40 -17.64 21.53
N PHE A 178 15.18 -18.07 21.12
CA PHE A 178 14.31 -17.33 20.21
C PHE A 178 14.02 -15.89 20.68
N GLU A 179 13.76 -15.70 21.96
CA GLU A 179 13.42 -14.41 22.51
C GLU A 179 14.57 -13.38 22.34
N VAL A 180 15.80 -13.81 22.61
CA VAL A 180 17.00 -12.98 22.38
C VAL A 180 17.23 -12.73 20.90
N ALA A 181 17.01 -13.76 20.06
CA ALA A 181 17.14 -13.64 18.63
C ALA A 181 16.11 -12.66 18.05
N LEU A 182 14.86 -12.74 18.50
CA LEU A 182 13.81 -11.81 18.11
C LEU A 182 14.12 -10.38 18.59
N ALA A 183 14.56 -10.20 19.84
CA ALA A 183 14.97 -8.89 20.37
C ALA A 183 16.13 -8.27 19.58
N ALA A 184 17.06 -9.10 19.10
CA ALA A 184 18.19 -8.65 18.29
C ALA A 184 17.78 -8.31 16.85
N THR A 185 16.90 -9.11 16.23
CA THR A 185 16.57 -8.98 14.80
C THR A 185 15.43 -8.02 14.50
N ARG A 186 14.45 -7.86 15.43
CA ARG A 186 13.27 -7.04 15.19
C ARG A 186 13.58 -5.58 14.84
N VAL A 187 14.64 -5.00 15.39
CA VAL A 187 15.00 -3.61 15.12
C VAL A 187 15.49 -3.36 13.69
N GLY A 188 15.93 -4.42 13.01
CA GLY A 188 16.23 -4.41 11.60
C GLY A 188 15.01 -4.72 10.71
N ASN A 189 13.80 -4.89 11.28
CA ASN A 189 12.57 -5.09 10.51
C ASN A 189 11.75 -3.82 10.48
N LEU A 190 11.23 -3.50 9.30
CA LEU A 190 10.25 -2.44 9.06
C LEU A 190 8.96 -3.08 8.55
N PHE A 191 7.83 -2.71 9.11
CA PHE A 191 6.50 -3.11 8.62
C PHE A 191 5.77 -1.91 8.04
N THR A 192 5.39 -2.00 6.76
CA THR A 192 4.51 -1.05 6.09
C THR A 192 3.15 -1.69 5.86
N THR A 193 2.11 -1.16 6.50
CA THR A 193 0.73 -1.57 6.23
C THR A 193 0.17 -0.79 5.04
N HIS A 194 -0.59 -1.49 4.20
CA HIS A 194 -1.30 -0.93 3.05
C HIS A 194 -2.82 -1.04 3.19
N THR A 195 -3.28 -1.53 4.33
CA THR A 195 -4.69 -1.83 4.62
C THR A 195 -5.28 -0.75 5.51
N ALA A 196 -6.37 -0.13 5.07
CA ALA A 196 -7.07 0.93 5.78
C ALA A 196 -8.27 0.44 6.62
N VAL A 197 -8.56 -0.86 6.61
CA VAL A 197 -9.69 -1.46 7.33
C VAL A 197 -9.30 -2.77 8.00
N ALA A 198 -9.74 -2.96 9.25
CA ALA A 198 -9.38 -4.14 10.06
C ALA A 198 -9.76 -5.49 9.42
N ALA A 199 -10.85 -5.52 8.64
CA ALA A 199 -11.31 -6.73 7.94
C ALA A 199 -10.37 -7.19 6.80
N GLY A 200 -9.46 -6.32 6.34
CA GLY A 200 -8.50 -6.64 5.27
C GLY A 200 -7.22 -7.30 5.75
N PHE A 201 -7.01 -7.47 7.06
CA PHE A 201 -5.84 -8.19 7.57
C PHE A 201 -6.05 -9.71 7.50
N ASP A 202 -5.03 -10.42 7.06
CA ASP A 202 -5.03 -11.88 7.08
C ASP A 202 -5.05 -12.40 8.53
N ARG A 203 -6.01 -13.28 8.82
CA ARG A 203 -6.23 -13.89 10.12
C ARG A 203 -6.48 -15.38 9.95
N PHE A 204 -5.78 -16.19 10.75
CA PHE A 204 -5.86 -17.63 10.69
C PHE A 204 -6.38 -18.20 11.99
N ALA A 205 -7.23 -19.24 11.90
CA ALA A 205 -7.72 -19.94 13.08
C ALA A 205 -6.54 -20.55 13.87
N PRO A 206 -6.57 -20.55 15.22
CA PRO A 206 -5.50 -21.13 16.03
C PRO A 206 -5.14 -22.57 15.68
N ALA A 207 -6.16 -23.40 15.40
CA ALA A 207 -5.96 -24.79 14.98
C ALA A 207 -5.19 -24.92 13.66
N LEU A 208 -5.40 -23.98 12.73
CA LEU A 208 -4.65 -23.96 11.47
C LEU A 208 -3.18 -23.60 11.71
N ILE A 209 -2.91 -22.60 12.56
CA ILE A 209 -1.53 -22.26 12.96
C ILE A 209 -0.87 -23.41 13.69
N GLU A 210 -1.56 -24.10 14.60
CA GLU A 210 -1.06 -25.30 15.27
C GLU A 210 -0.67 -26.38 14.26
N GLN A 211 -1.55 -26.66 13.32
CA GLN A 211 -1.33 -27.69 12.28
C GLN A 211 -0.06 -27.41 11.45
N TYR A 212 0.14 -26.17 11.00
CA TYR A 212 1.25 -25.82 10.09
C TYR A 212 2.53 -25.42 10.82
N LEU A 213 2.43 -24.76 11.95
CA LEU A 213 3.56 -24.13 12.64
C LEU A 213 3.83 -24.66 14.05
N GLY A 214 2.96 -25.48 14.64
CA GLY A 214 3.19 -26.03 15.99
C GLY A 214 4.52 -26.77 16.10
N GLY A 215 4.78 -27.69 15.18
CA GLY A 215 6.06 -28.40 15.13
C GLY A 215 7.27 -27.54 14.77
N TYR A 216 7.06 -26.43 14.05
CA TYR A 216 8.10 -25.45 13.77
C TYR A 216 8.43 -24.63 15.03
N ALA A 217 7.43 -24.17 15.78
CA ALA A 217 7.60 -23.46 17.04
C ALA A 217 8.43 -24.28 18.04
N GLU A 218 8.01 -25.50 18.30
CA GLU A 218 8.68 -26.38 19.29
C GLU A 218 10.09 -26.79 18.85
N ARG A 219 10.23 -27.33 17.63
CA ARG A 219 11.51 -27.95 17.21
C ARG A 219 12.51 -26.96 16.61
N LYS A 220 12.06 -25.85 16.04
CA LYS A 220 12.93 -24.89 15.33
C LYS A 220 13.13 -23.60 16.10
N LEU A 221 12.10 -23.10 16.80
CA LEU A 221 12.18 -21.90 17.61
C LEU A 221 12.40 -22.18 19.10
N GLY A 222 12.08 -23.41 19.58
CA GLY A 222 12.20 -23.78 20.99
C GLY A 222 11.22 -23.03 21.91
N ILE A 223 10.06 -22.68 21.38
CA ILE A 223 8.97 -21.99 22.09
C ILE A 223 7.69 -22.83 22.06
N SER A 224 6.79 -22.57 23.00
CA SER A 224 5.48 -23.23 23.01
C SER A 224 4.57 -22.71 21.88
N LEU A 225 3.55 -23.48 21.54
CA LEU A 225 2.49 -22.99 20.63
C LEU A 225 1.80 -21.74 21.18
N HIS A 226 1.59 -21.67 22.51
CA HIS A 226 1.03 -20.48 23.16
C HIS A 226 1.89 -19.24 22.89
N ASP A 227 3.21 -19.33 23.04
CA ASP A 227 4.11 -18.20 22.80
C ASP A 227 4.11 -17.77 21.32
N LEU A 228 4.03 -18.73 20.41
CA LEU A 228 3.88 -18.42 18.98
C LEU A 228 2.57 -17.69 18.73
N LEU A 229 1.43 -18.20 19.23
CA LEU A 229 0.11 -17.60 19.04
C LEU A 229 0.02 -16.21 19.68
N ALA A 230 0.68 -15.99 20.80
CA ALA A 230 0.76 -14.68 21.46
C ALA A 230 1.34 -13.58 20.55
N LEU A 231 2.21 -13.92 19.61
CA LEU A 231 2.76 -12.94 18.66
C LEU A 231 1.70 -12.40 17.69
N GLY A 232 0.66 -13.16 17.37
CA GLY A 232 -0.40 -12.77 16.43
C GLY A 232 -1.72 -12.39 17.10
N ARG A 233 -1.81 -12.32 18.44
CA ARG A 233 -3.04 -12.01 19.19
C ARG A 233 -2.95 -10.70 19.94
N GLN A 234 -4.08 -10.04 20.16
CA GLN A 234 -4.19 -8.92 21.09
C GLN A 234 -4.02 -9.43 22.53
N ASN A 235 -4.83 -10.43 22.89
CA ASN A 235 -4.76 -11.11 24.19
C ASN A 235 -4.12 -12.49 24.04
N ALA A 236 -2.91 -12.67 24.57
CA ALA A 236 -2.18 -13.91 24.50
C ALA A 236 -2.95 -15.12 25.06
N ASP A 237 -3.77 -14.90 26.11
CA ASP A 237 -4.50 -15.94 26.83
C ASP A 237 -5.87 -16.27 26.23
N ASP A 238 -6.34 -15.50 25.24
CA ASP A 238 -7.59 -15.82 24.54
C ASP A 238 -7.36 -16.90 23.50
N SER A 239 -7.68 -18.13 23.85
CA SER A 239 -7.51 -19.30 22.97
C SER A 239 -8.39 -19.25 21.72
N SER A 240 -9.43 -18.41 21.68
CA SER A 240 -10.36 -18.27 20.56
C SER A 240 -9.93 -17.18 19.56
N GLU A 241 -9.06 -16.25 19.96
CA GLU A 241 -8.61 -15.15 19.11
C GLU A 241 -7.80 -15.69 17.92
N PRO A 242 -8.18 -15.35 16.67
CA PRO A 242 -7.42 -15.72 15.49
C PRO A 242 -6.02 -15.10 15.49
N PHE A 243 -5.07 -15.80 14.87
CA PHE A 243 -3.73 -15.29 14.64
C PHE A 243 -3.74 -14.24 13.53
N ASN A 244 -3.43 -13.00 13.86
CA ASN A 244 -3.40 -11.86 12.94
C ASN A 244 -1.98 -11.60 12.45
N MET A 245 -1.76 -11.67 11.14
CA MET A 245 -0.44 -11.50 10.52
C MET A 245 0.12 -10.08 10.67
N ALA A 246 -0.74 -9.06 10.72
CA ALA A 246 -0.31 -7.69 10.99
C ALA A 246 0.18 -7.52 12.44
N TYR A 247 -0.40 -8.23 13.40
CA TYR A 247 0.07 -8.20 14.78
C TYR A 247 1.44 -8.84 14.94
N LEU A 248 1.67 -9.97 14.27
CA LEU A 248 3.01 -10.57 14.17
C LEU A 248 4.01 -9.58 13.57
N SER A 249 3.62 -8.90 12.47
CA SER A 249 4.48 -7.90 11.81
C SER A 249 4.87 -6.76 12.74
N ILE A 250 3.92 -6.19 13.49
CA ILE A 250 4.16 -5.10 14.45
C ILE A 250 5.09 -5.56 15.58
N ARG A 251 4.80 -6.71 16.20
CA ARG A 251 5.64 -7.22 17.29
C ARG A 251 7.03 -7.62 16.83
N GLY A 252 7.14 -8.06 15.59
CA GLY A 252 8.39 -8.47 14.96
C GLY A 252 9.19 -7.35 14.29
N SER A 253 8.70 -6.10 14.31
CA SER A 253 9.36 -4.97 13.66
C SER A 253 9.77 -3.89 14.66
N GLY A 254 10.85 -3.19 14.36
CA GLY A 254 11.34 -2.05 15.13
C GLY A 254 10.70 -0.74 14.70
N SER A 255 10.12 -0.69 13.48
CA SER A 255 9.45 0.48 12.93
C SER A 255 8.21 0.06 12.15
N VAL A 256 7.17 0.89 12.21
CA VAL A 256 5.88 0.65 11.53
C VAL A 256 5.40 1.94 10.89
N ASN A 257 4.89 1.85 9.65
CA ASN A 257 4.34 3.02 8.97
C ASN A 257 3.13 2.67 8.08
N GLY A 258 2.26 3.66 7.90
CA GLY A 258 1.25 3.69 6.84
C GLY A 258 1.79 4.31 5.55
N VAL A 259 0.96 4.36 4.50
CA VAL A 259 1.36 4.74 3.13
C VAL A 259 0.82 6.09 2.66
N SER A 260 0.23 6.85 3.56
CA SER A 260 -0.11 8.28 3.45
C SER A 260 -0.23 8.87 4.85
N ARG A 261 -0.25 10.20 4.97
CA ARG A 261 -0.42 10.88 6.27
C ARG A 261 -1.71 10.45 6.96
N LEU A 262 -2.82 10.47 6.22
CA LEU A 262 -4.11 10.03 6.73
C LEU A 262 -4.09 8.55 7.13
N HIS A 263 -3.49 7.70 6.28
CA HIS A 263 -3.40 6.27 6.58
C HIS A 263 -2.52 5.98 7.81
N GLY A 264 -1.50 6.78 8.07
CA GLY A 264 -0.74 6.70 9.32
C GLY A 264 -1.64 6.92 10.55
N LYS A 265 -2.54 7.92 10.50
CA LYS A 265 -3.54 8.15 11.55
C LYS A 265 -4.52 6.97 11.65
N VAL A 266 -5.11 6.55 10.54
CA VAL A 266 -6.02 5.38 10.51
C VAL A 266 -5.34 4.13 11.06
N SER A 267 -4.06 3.91 10.74
CA SER A 267 -3.30 2.76 11.24
C SER A 267 -3.08 2.84 12.75
N ARG A 268 -2.83 4.02 13.32
CA ARG A 268 -2.77 4.16 14.79
C ARG A 268 -4.08 3.74 15.45
N HIS A 269 -5.21 4.18 14.90
CA HIS A 269 -6.53 3.76 15.36
C HIS A 269 -6.74 2.23 15.26
N LEU A 270 -6.42 1.64 14.11
CA LEU A 270 -6.60 0.20 13.85
C LEU A 270 -5.76 -0.68 14.78
N PHE A 271 -4.58 -0.23 15.18
CA PHE A 271 -3.67 -0.98 16.03
C PHE A 271 -3.65 -0.52 17.49
N LEU A 272 -4.48 0.48 17.86
CA LEU A 272 -4.66 0.92 19.24
C LEU A 272 -4.91 -0.23 20.24
N PRO A 273 -5.64 -1.32 19.90
CA PRO A 273 -5.81 -2.47 20.79
C PRO A 273 -4.51 -3.14 21.25
N LEU A 274 -3.41 -3.00 20.51
CA LEU A 274 -2.08 -3.49 20.91
C LEU A 274 -1.37 -2.55 21.91
N PHE A 275 -1.91 -1.36 22.14
CA PHE A 275 -1.35 -0.29 22.99
C PHE A 275 -2.39 0.18 24.02
N PRO A 276 -2.81 -0.71 24.95
CA PRO A 276 -3.90 -0.40 25.87
C PRO A 276 -3.57 0.83 26.72
N ARG A 277 -4.53 1.74 26.87
CA ARG A 277 -4.42 3.02 27.59
C ARG A 277 -3.46 4.04 27.00
N TRP A 278 -2.99 3.84 25.76
CA TRP A 278 -2.23 4.87 25.06
C TRP A 278 -3.19 5.83 24.33
N PRO A 279 -2.93 7.13 24.32
CA PRO A 279 -3.57 8.03 23.37
C PRO A 279 -3.24 7.59 21.94
N GLU A 280 -4.20 7.72 21.03
CA GLU A 280 -4.03 7.27 19.64
C GLU A 280 -2.81 7.92 18.96
N ASP A 281 -2.59 9.21 19.20
CA ASP A 281 -1.46 9.95 18.63
C ASP A 281 -0.08 9.48 19.11
N GLU A 282 -0.02 8.77 20.23
CA GLU A 282 1.22 8.22 20.77
C GLU A 282 1.51 6.79 20.30
N VAL A 283 0.57 6.13 19.62
CA VAL A 283 0.83 4.81 19.02
C VAL A 283 1.97 4.93 18.01
N PRO A 284 3.05 4.11 18.12
CA PRO A 284 4.30 4.33 17.39
C PRO A 284 4.20 3.89 15.92
N ILE A 285 3.26 4.46 15.18
CA ILE A 285 3.03 4.23 13.76
C ILE A 285 3.15 5.56 13.01
N GLY A 286 4.19 5.66 12.19
CA GLY A 286 4.42 6.79 11.31
C GLY A 286 3.74 6.66 9.95
N HIS A 287 4.22 7.45 9.00
CA HIS A 287 3.86 7.28 7.59
C HIS A 287 5.04 7.62 6.70
N VAL A 288 5.09 6.95 5.55
CA VAL A 288 5.84 7.37 4.37
C VAL A 288 4.84 7.33 3.22
N THR A 289 4.49 8.49 2.71
CA THR A 289 3.52 8.54 1.61
C THR A 289 4.11 7.89 0.37
N ASN A 290 3.37 6.99 -0.26
CA ASN A 290 3.82 6.33 -1.48
C ASN A 290 4.17 7.34 -2.57
N GLY A 291 4.95 6.90 -3.53
CA GLY A 291 5.24 7.60 -4.75
C GLY A 291 5.24 6.65 -5.93
N VAL A 292 5.25 7.19 -7.14
CA VAL A 292 5.29 6.43 -8.39
C VAL A 292 6.62 6.64 -9.11
N HIS A 293 7.10 5.61 -9.79
CA HIS A 293 8.32 5.70 -10.59
C HIS A 293 8.05 6.49 -11.86
N THR A 294 8.32 7.78 -11.82
CA THR A 294 7.97 8.75 -12.86
C THR A 294 8.35 8.29 -14.28
N PRO A 295 9.60 7.77 -14.53
CA PRO A 295 9.99 7.30 -15.87
C PRO A 295 9.25 6.03 -16.34
N THR A 296 8.42 5.40 -15.53
CA THR A 296 7.54 4.31 -15.97
C THR A 296 6.21 4.83 -16.51
N TRP A 297 5.74 5.97 -16.02
CA TRP A 297 4.40 6.47 -16.26
C TRP A 297 4.35 7.69 -17.17
N ASP A 298 5.52 8.34 -17.45
CA ASP A 298 5.59 9.45 -18.38
C ASP A 298 5.36 8.99 -19.82
N SER A 299 4.71 9.82 -20.61
CA SER A 299 4.60 9.66 -22.06
C SER A 299 5.86 10.18 -22.74
N ALA A 300 6.13 9.74 -23.96
CA ALA A 300 7.25 10.27 -24.73
C ALA A 300 7.24 11.82 -24.82
N PRO A 301 6.12 12.49 -25.12
CA PRO A 301 6.05 13.96 -25.04
C PRO A 301 6.31 14.54 -23.66
N ALA A 302 5.98 13.80 -22.58
CA ALA A 302 6.27 14.23 -21.22
C ALA A 302 7.76 14.09 -20.92
N ASP A 303 8.38 12.95 -21.25
CA ASP A 303 9.83 12.76 -21.06
C ASP A 303 10.63 13.83 -21.83
N ASP A 304 10.24 14.16 -23.06
CA ASP A 304 10.86 15.23 -23.84
C ASP A 304 10.73 16.59 -23.13
N LEU A 305 9.53 16.95 -22.66
CA LEU A 305 9.28 18.20 -21.95
C LEU A 305 10.11 18.31 -20.67
N TRP A 306 10.07 17.27 -19.84
CA TRP A 306 10.80 17.23 -18.58
C TRP A 306 12.31 17.18 -18.79
N THR A 307 12.78 16.47 -19.82
CA THR A 307 14.22 16.40 -20.16
C THR A 307 14.75 17.74 -20.62
N GLU A 308 14.02 18.44 -21.50
CA GLU A 308 14.42 19.77 -21.99
C GLU A 308 14.42 20.81 -20.87
N THR A 309 13.48 20.70 -19.93
CA THR A 309 13.28 21.70 -18.87
C THR A 309 14.18 21.45 -17.66
N CYS A 310 14.30 20.18 -17.22
CA CYS A 310 14.93 19.81 -15.95
C CYS A 310 16.17 18.91 -16.12
N GLY A 311 16.50 18.52 -17.34
CA GLY A 311 17.60 17.58 -17.62
C GLY A 311 17.19 16.11 -17.54
N LYS A 312 18.05 15.23 -18.04
CA LYS A 312 17.77 13.78 -18.14
C LYS A 312 17.82 13.08 -16.79
N ASP A 313 18.71 13.53 -15.90
CA ASP A 313 18.96 12.88 -14.60
C ASP A 313 18.07 13.41 -13.46
N ARG A 314 17.00 14.14 -13.79
CA ARG A 314 16.08 14.84 -12.88
C ARG A 314 15.49 14.00 -11.75
N TRP A 315 15.37 12.69 -11.93
CA TRP A 315 14.83 11.78 -10.92
C TRP A 315 15.89 11.04 -10.11
N LEU A 316 17.17 11.19 -10.43
CA LEU A 316 18.30 10.49 -9.79
C LEU A 316 18.87 11.23 -8.58
N GLY A 317 18.62 12.53 -8.48
CA GLY A 317 19.16 13.42 -7.47
C GLY A 317 18.10 14.07 -6.58
N THR A 318 18.39 15.30 -6.17
CA THR A 318 17.42 16.16 -5.48
C THR A 318 16.36 16.64 -6.46
N THR A 319 15.12 16.69 -6.02
CA THR A 319 13.98 17.13 -6.83
C THR A 319 13.56 18.57 -6.53
N GLU A 320 14.34 19.28 -5.72
CA GLU A 320 14.00 20.59 -5.14
C GLU A 320 13.85 21.72 -6.18
N THR A 321 14.59 21.64 -7.29
CA THR A 321 14.54 22.68 -8.34
C THR A 321 13.46 22.42 -9.39
N LEU A 322 12.92 21.22 -9.48
CA LEU A 322 11.99 20.77 -10.53
C LEU A 322 10.72 21.64 -10.57
N GLU A 323 10.21 22.02 -9.42
CA GLU A 323 9.05 22.91 -9.31
C GLU A 323 9.31 24.24 -10.04
N GLN A 324 10.42 24.91 -9.73
CA GLN A 324 10.77 26.20 -10.32
C GLN A 324 11.01 26.09 -11.83
N ASP A 325 11.61 25.01 -12.29
CA ASP A 325 11.92 24.80 -13.70
C ASP A 325 10.63 24.58 -14.51
N ILE A 326 9.70 23.76 -14.04
CA ILE A 326 8.40 23.55 -14.70
C ILE A 326 7.55 24.81 -14.69
N CYS A 327 7.59 25.63 -13.63
CA CYS A 327 6.86 26.89 -13.57
C CYS A 327 7.29 27.88 -14.69
N ARG A 328 8.48 27.74 -15.25
CA ARG A 328 8.98 28.60 -16.36
C ARG A 328 8.54 28.15 -17.75
N VAL A 329 7.93 26.97 -17.88
CA VAL A 329 7.48 26.46 -19.19
C VAL A 329 6.30 27.32 -19.68
N SER A 330 6.31 27.71 -20.96
CA SER A 330 5.24 28.53 -21.52
C SER A 330 3.92 27.76 -21.64
N ASP A 331 2.79 28.52 -21.56
CA ASP A 331 1.44 27.95 -21.71
C ASP A 331 1.28 27.20 -23.04
N THR A 332 1.83 27.75 -24.10
CA THR A 332 1.78 27.15 -25.44
C THR A 332 2.45 25.78 -25.45
N LYS A 333 3.62 25.66 -24.84
CA LYS A 333 4.38 24.40 -24.81
C LYS A 333 3.66 23.35 -23.96
N LEU A 334 3.13 23.74 -22.77
CA LEU A 334 2.35 22.84 -21.93
C LEU A 334 1.08 22.37 -22.63
N TRP A 335 0.38 23.27 -23.33
CA TRP A 335 -0.85 22.89 -24.02
C TRP A 335 -0.58 21.99 -25.24
N GLN A 336 0.48 22.24 -26.01
CA GLN A 336 0.87 21.38 -27.13
C GLN A 336 1.24 19.97 -26.68
N PHE A 337 2.04 19.85 -25.65
CA PHE A 337 2.39 18.58 -25.04
C PHE A 337 1.12 17.81 -24.61
N ARG A 338 0.19 18.48 -23.92
CA ARG A 338 -1.06 17.86 -23.45
C ARG A 338 -1.94 17.38 -24.61
N THR A 339 -2.08 18.20 -25.65
CA THR A 339 -2.85 17.85 -26.86
C THR A 339 -2.27 16.63 -27.57
N ALA A 340 -0.96 16.49 -27.65
CA ALA A 340 -0.29 15.33 -28.22
C ALA A 340 -0.60 14.05 -27.43
N ALA A 341 -0.57 14.13 -26.11
CA ALA A 341 -0.89 13.00 -25.21
C ALA A 341 -2.36 12.56 -25.33
N SER A 342 -3.30 13.53 -25.38
CA SER A 342 -4.73 13.22 -25.59
C SER A 342 -4.98 12.55 -26.93
N LYS A 343 -4.30 12.98 -27.99
CA LYS A 343 -4.40 12.36 -29.33
C LYS A 343 -3.95 10.90 -29.29
N SER A 344 -2.81 10.62 -28.66
CA SER A 344 -2.28 9.25 -28.55
C SER A 344 -3.25 8.34 -27.78
N LEU A 345 -3.88 8.84 -26.72
CA LEU A 345 -4.90 8.08 -25.97
C LEU A 345 -6.12 7.75 -26.84
N VAL A 346 -6.63 8.73 -27.59
CA VAL A 346 -7.79 8.53 -28.46
C VAL A 346 -7.48 7.48 -29.54
N GLU A 347 -6.30 7.56 -30.16
CA GLU A 347 -5.84 6.56 -31.14
C GLU A 347 -5.77 5.16 -30.53
N TYR A 348 -5.17 5.04 -29.35
CA TYR A 348 -5.12 3.76 -28.61
C TYR A 348 -6.51 3.22 -28.27
N ALA A 349 -7.41 4.07 -27.75
CA ALA A 349 -8.76 3.64 -27.40
C ALA A 349 -9.55 3.12 -28.61
N ARG A 350 -9.42 3.78 -29.77
CA ARG A 350 -10.01 3.37 -31.04
C ARG A 350 -9.50 2.01 -31.51
N GLU A 351 -8.17 1.83 -31.51
CA GLU A 351 -7.54 0.59 -31.92
C GLU A 351 -7.91 -0.56 -30.97
N ARG A 352 -7.85 -0.31 -29.66
CA ARG A 352 -8.20 -1.29 -28.63
C ARG A 352 -9.65 -1.73 -28.75
N LEU A 353 -10.59 -0.79 -28.79
CA LEU A 353 -12.02 -1.11 -28.87
C LEU A 353 -12.38 -1.83 -30.18
N SER A 354 -11.87 -1.37 -31.33
CA SER A 354 -12.15 -2.04 -32.61
C SER A 354 -11.61 -3.46 -32.66
N ARG A 355 -10.42 -3.72 -32.10
CA ARG A 355 -9.86 -5.06 -31.97
C ARG A 355 -10.69 -5.95 -31.03
N ASP A 356 -11.07 -5.41 -29.86
CA ASP A 356 -11.84 -6.18 -28.86
C ASP A 356 -13.25 -6.51 -29.38
N LEU A 357 -13.92 -5.59 -30.11
CA LEU A 357 -15.19 -5.83 -30.78
C LEU A 357 -15.05 -6.87 -31.89
N ALA A 358 -14.02 -6.80 -32.71
CA ALA A 358 -13.77 -7.79 -33.76
C ALA A 358 -13.53 -9.18 -33.18
N ALA A 359 -12.74 -9.28 -32.10
CA ALA A 359 -12.51 -10.55 -31.40
C ALA A 359 -13.77 -11.13 -30.76
N ALA A 360 -14.69 -10.27 -30.30
CA ALA A 360 -16.00 -10.66 -29.76
C ALA A 360 -17.03 -11.01 -30.85
N GLY A 361 -16.68 -10.92 -32.13
CA GLY A 361 -17.59 -11.21 -33.22
C GLY A 361 -18.68 -10.16 -33.48
N ALA A 362 -18.40 -8.89 -33.10
CA ALA A 362 -19.31 -7.77 -33.38
C ALA A 362 -19.46 -7.50 -34.86
N SER A 363 -20.51 -6.75 -35.25
CA SER A 363 -20.77 -6.39 -36.66
C SER A 363 -19.61 -5.56 -37.24
N SER A 364 -19.42 -5.67 -38.57
CA SER A 364 -18.40 -4.83 -39.25
C SER A 364 -18.70 -3.34 -39.11
N GLU A 365 -19.96 -2.97 -38.94
CA GLU A 365 -20.39 -1.59 -38.69
C GLU A 365 -19.95 -1.09 -37.31
N ASP A 366 -20.13 -1.91 -36.27
CA ASP A 366 -19.68 -1.58 -34.91
C ASP A 366 -18.15 -1.46 -34.81
N VAL A 367 -17.43 -2.37 -35.49
CA VAL A 367 -15.96 -2.32 -35.55
C VAL A 367 -15.46 -1.06 -36.27
N GLU A 368 -16.14 -0.67 -37.37
CA GLU A 368 -15.78 0.57 -38.09
C GLU A 368 -16.16 1.81 -37.29
N ALA A 369 -17.30 1.83 -36.62
CA ALA A 369 -17.68 2.93 -35.72
C ALA A 369 -16.68 3.16 -34.61
N ALA A 370 -16.10 2.09 -34.04
CA ALA A 370 -15.09 2.17 -33.00
C ALA A 370 -13.81 2.90 -33.45
N LYS A 371 -13.44 2.83 -34.73
CA LYS A 371 -12.28 3.55 -35.27
C LYS A 371 -12.46 5.08 -35.32
N HIS A 372 -13.70 5.55 -35.17
CA HIS A 372 -14.05 6.96 -35.16
C HIS A 372 -14.52 7.44 -33.78
N LEU A 373 -14.41 6.59 -32.75
CA LEU A 373 -14.75 6.93 -31.38
C LEU A 373 -13.92 8.11 -30.90
N PHE A 374 -14.52 9.04 -30.17
CA PHE A 374 -13.89 10.16 -29.50
C PHE A 374 -13.22 11.22 -30.41
N ASP A 375 -13.01 12.38 -29.88
CA ASP A 375 -12.27 13.50 -30.50
C ASP A 375 -11.11 13.89 -29.55
N PRO A 376 -9.85 13.94 -30.03
CA PRO A 376 -8.69 14.31 -29.20
C PRO A 376 -8.75 15.72 -28.61
N ASN A 377 -9.64 16.60 -29.11
CA ASN A 377 -9.83 17.95 -28.60
C ASN A 377 -10.98 18.06 -27.56
N THR A 378 -11.65 16.96 -27.29
CA THR A 378 -12.74 16.87 -26.31
C THR A 378 -12.21 16.51 -24.93
N LEU A 379 -12.72 17.19 -23.89
CA LEU A 379 -12.40 16.88 -22.50
C LEU A 379 -12.61 15.41 -22.19
N THR A 380 -11.53 14.72 -21.80
CA THR A 380 -11.54 13.28 -21.51
C THR A 380 -11.45 13.02 -20.02
N LEU A 381 -12.51 12.48 -19.44
CA LEU A 381 -12.55 12.00 -18.07
C LEU A 381 -12.11 10.54 -18.02
N GLY A 382 -11.26 10.19 -17.06
CA GLY A 382 -10.81 8.82 -16.83
C GLY A 382 -11.16 8.32 -15.44
N PHE A 383 -11.73 7.12 -15.37
CA PHE A 383 -11.95 6.39 -14.13
C PHE A 383 -11.45 4.95 -14.32
N ALA A 384 -10.33 4.60 -13.70
CA ALA A 384 -9.77 3.26 -13.85
C ALA A 384 -9.17 2.75 -12.54
N ARG A 385 -9.83 1.74 -11.95
CA ARG A 385 -9.42 1.13 -10.68
C ARG A 385 -10.16 -0.19 -10.43
N ARG A 386 -9.77 -0.92 -9.37
CA ARG A 386 -10.53 -2.09 -8.93
C ARG A 386 -11.97 -1.67 -8.59
N PHE A 387 -12.95 -2.40 -9.11
CA PHE A 387 -14.35 -2.26 -8.75
C PHE A 387 -14.60 -2.94 -7.41
N ALA A 388 -14.85 -2.12 -6.40
CA ALA A 388 -15.26 -2.51 -5.06
C ALA A 388 -16.19 -1.41 -4.52
N THR A 389 -17.12 -1.76 -3.64
CA THR A 389 -18.19 -0.84 -3.17
C THR A 389 -17.63 0.43 -2.56
N TYR A 390 -16.59 0.33 -1.72
CA TYR A 390 -16.00 1.50 -1.06
C TYR A 390 -15.32 2.50 -2.03
N LYS A 391 -14.97 2.04 -3.23
CA LYS A 391 -14.39 2.91 -4.26
C LYS A 391 -15.43 3.70 -5.05
N ARG A 392 -16.69 3.40 -4.83
CA ARG A 392 -17.88 4.03 -5.43
C ARG A 392 -17.73 4.31 -6.92
N PRO A 393 -17.38 3.30 -7.75
CA PRO A 393 -17.14 3.51 -9.18
C PRO A 393 -18.38 4.03 -9.91
N ASN A 394 -19.59 3.81 -9.34
CA ASN A 394 -20.86 4.19 -9.93
C ASN A 394 -21.39 5.54 -9.38
N LEU A 395 -20.59 6.34 -8.70
CA LEU A 395 -21.05 7.64 -8.18
C LEU A 395 -21.54 8.57 -9.32
N LEU A 396 -20.90 8.54 -10.50
CA LEU A 396 -21.35 9.21 -11.70
C LEU A 396 -22.64 8.64 -12.30
N LEU A 397 -23.04 7.42 -11.93
CA LEU A 397 -24.32 6.83 -12.34
C LEU A 397 -25.46 7.11 -11.34
N HIS A 398 -25.22 7.89 -10.29
CA HIS A 398 -26.28 8.31 -9.37
C HIS A 398 -27.41 9.06 -10.10
N ASP A 399 -27.07 9.93 -11.06
CA ASP A 399 -28.01 10.51 -12.03
C ASP A 399 -27.54 10.23 -13.47
N PRO A 400 -27.95 9.07 -14.08
CA PRO A 400 -27.55 8.71 -15.43
C PRO A 400 -28.03 9.69 -16.51
N GLN A 401 -29.14 10.42 -16.26
CA GLN A 401 -29.66 11.41 -17.19
C GLN A 401 -28.83 12.69 -17.16
N ARG A 402 -28.36 13.09 -15.99
CA ARG A 402 -27.44 14.24 -15.85
C ARG A 402 -26.11 13.94 -16.51
N LEU A 403 -25.56 12.74 -16.28
CA LEU A 403 -24.35 12.28 -16.98
C LEU A 403 -24.53 12.31 -18.49
N LEU A 404 -25.63 11.76 -19.00
CA LEU A 404 -25.92 11.76 -20.45
C LEU A 404 -25.96 13.18 -21.01
N ARG A 405 -26.58 14.14 -20.31
CA ARG A 405 -26.59 15.55 -20.76
C ARG A 405 -25.18 16.15 -20.84
N LEU A 406 -24.27 15.79 -19.94
CA LEU A 406 -22.87 16.24 -20.01
C LEU A 406 -22.15 15.64 -21.23
N LEU A 407 -22.27 14.33 -21.40
CA LEU A 407 -21.64 13.58 -22.50
C LEU A 407 -22.10 14.04 -23.88
N THR A 408 -23.41 14.35 -24.04
CA THR A 408 -24.00 14.72 -25.32
C THR A 408 -24.06 16.23 -25.60
N ASN A 409 -23.44 17.05 -24.74
CA ASN A 409 -23.44 18.51 -24.92
C ASN A 409 -22.62 18.91 -26.15
N LYS A 410 -23.27 19.51 -27.13
CA LYS A 410 -22.63 19.88 -28.41
C LYS A 410 -21.66 21.05 -28.33
N GLN A 411 -21.81 21.95 -27.34
CA GLN A 411 -20.96 23.12 -27.18
C GLN A 411 -19.73 22.85 -26.34
N ARG A 412 -19.87 21.98 -25.33
CA ARG A 412 -18.81 21.59 -24.40
C ARG A 412 -18.87 20.07 -24.20
N PRO A 413 -18.54 19.30 -25.23
CA PRO A 413 -18.65 17.84 -25.17
C PRO A 413 -17.71 17.25 -24.14
N VAL A 414 -18.10 16.13 -23.55
CA VAL A 414 -17.29 15.37 -22.62
C VAL A 414 -17.23 13.93 -23.09
N GLN A 415 -16.10 13.31 -22.97
CA GLN A 415 -15.94 11.87 -23.22
C GLN A 415 -15.38 11.17 -21.98
N LEU A 416 -15.76 9.90 -21.79
CA LEU A 416 -15.49 9.16 -20.58
C LEU A 416 -14.86 7.80 -20.88
N ILE A 417 -13.73 7.52 -20.27
CA ILE A 417 -13.09 6.19 -20.33
C ILE A 417 -13.14 5.56 -18.94
N ILE A 418 -13.68 4.36 -18.89
CA ILE A 418 -13.78 3.55 -17.68
C ILE A 418 -13.02 2.26 -17.89
N ALA A 419 -12.28 1.83 -16.88
CA ALA A 419 -11.63 0.53 -16.86
C ALA A 419 -11.55 -0.01 -15.44
N GLY A 420 -11.46 -1.33 -15.30
CA GLY A 420 -11.27 -1.95 -13.99
C GLY A 420 -11.81 -3.36 -13.92
N LYS A 421 -11.37 -4.05 -12.89
CA LYS A 421 -11.73 -5.43 -12.57
C LYS A 421 -12.35 -5.50 -11.18
N ALA A 422 -13.41 -6.29 -11.02
CA ALA A 422 -13.89 -6.72 -9.71
C ALA A 422 -13.21 -8.05 -9.33
N HIS A 423 -12.97 -8.29 -8.05
CA HIS A 423 -12.48 -9.60 -7.63
C HIS A 423 -13.49 -10.69 -8.03
N PRO A 424 -13.05 -11.88 -8.49
CA PRO A 424 -13.99 -12.94 -8.93
C PRO A 424 -15.01 -13.37 -7.87
N ALA A 425 -14.68 -13.26 -6.60
CA ALA A 425 -15.59 -13.51 -5.48
C ALA A 425 -16.43 -12.29 -5.06
N ASP A 426 -16.17 -11.09 -5.59
CA ASP A 426 -16.87 -9.85 -5.23
C ASP A 426 -18.07 -9.62 -6.17
N GLN A 427 -19.21 -10.22 -5.84
CA GLN A 427 -20.44 -10.11 -6.63
C GLN A 427 -20.96 -8.66 -6.71
N ALA A 428 -20.80 -7.88 -5.62
CA ALA A 428 -21.20 -6.48 -5.59
C ALA A 428 -20.37 -5.64 -6.57
N GLY A 429 -19.04 -5.81 -6.55
CA GLY A 429 -18.15 -5.17 -7.51
C GLY A 429 -18.43 -5.53 -8.95
N GLN A 430 -18.80 -6.80 -9.23
CA GLN A 430 -19.20 -7.25 -10.57
C GLN A 430 -20.53 -6.63 -11.01
N ALA A 431 -21.48 -6.44 -10.09
CA ALA A 431 -22.74 -5.76 -10.37
C ALA A 431 -22.50 -4.29 -10.82
N LEU A 432 -21.57 -3.59 -10.18
CA LEU A 432 -21.19 -2.22 -10.56
C LEU A 432 -20.62 -2.15 -11.99
N ILE A 433 -19.83 -3.14 -12.40
CA ILE A 433 -19.37 -3.23 -13.82
C ILE A 433 -20.55 -3.41 -14.75
N ARG A 434 -21.51 -4.28 -14.41
CA ARG A 434 -22.69 -4.53 -15.23
C ARG A 434 -23.55 -3.27 -15.41
N GLU A 435 -23.70 -2.45 -14.38
CA GLU A 435 -24.42 -1.17 -14.47
C GLU A 435 -23.75 -0.22 -15.47
N TRP A 436 -22.42 -0.09 -15.41
CA TRP A 436 -21.68 0.69 -16.40
C TRP A 436 -21.85 0.16 -17.82
N MET A 437 -21.79 -1.16 -18.00
CA MET A 437 -21.99 -1.77 -19.33
C MET A 437 -23.39 -1.50 -19.88
N HIS A 438 -24.43 -1.55 -19.04
CA HIS A 438 -25.78 -1.19 -19.45
C HIS A 438 -25.91 0.29 -19.85
N PHE A 439 -25.27 1.18 -19.13
CA PHE A 439 -25.27 2.62 -19.45
C PHE A 439 -24.52 2.91 -20.76
N ILE A 440 -23.29 2.39 -20.91
CA ILE A 440 -22.43 2.64 -22.07
C ILE A 440 -23.01 2.06 -23.36
N ARG A 441 -23.71 0.94 -23.29
CA ARG A 441 -24.30 0.27 -24.47
C ARG A 441 -25.52 0.97 -25.05
N ARG A 442 -26.04 2.03 -24.39
CA ARG A 442 -27.15 2.83 -24.97
C ARG A 442 -26.67 3.54 -26.22
N PRO A 443 -27.51 3.60 -27.28
CA PRO A 443 -27.11 4.24 -28.56
C PRO A 443 -26.60 5.67 -28.39
N GLU A 444 -27.23 6.45 -27.50
CA GLU A 444 -26.88 7.83 -27.20
C GLU A 444 -25.59 7.99 -26.43
N THR A 445 -25.16 6.98 -25.63
CA THR A 445 -23.95 7.02 -24.81
C THR A 445 -22.73 6.48 -25.55
N ARG A 446 -22.90 5.47 -26.41
CA ARG A 446 -21.81 4.76 -27.13
C ARG A 446 -20.78 5.69 -27.80
N PRO A 447 -21.15 6.83 -28.42
CA PRO A 447 -20.16 7.71 -29.03
C PRO A 447 -19.30 8.49 -28.04
N HIS A 448 -19.69 8.54 -26.77
CA HIS A 448 -19.12 9.43 -25.76
C HIS A 448 -18.49 8.72 -24.57
N ALA A 449 -18.76 7.44 -24.37
CA ALA A 449 -18.22 6.68 -23.24
C ALA A 449 -17.82 5.25 -23.65
N VAL A 450 -16.71 4.76 -23.07
CA VAL A 450 -16.22 3.41 -23.30
C VAL A 450 -15.78 2.74 -22.01
N PHE A 451 -16.06 1.44 -21.89
CA PHE A 451 -15.43 0.58 -20.90
C PHE A 451 -14.34 -0.24 -21.61
N LEU A 452 -13.09 -0.05 -21.22
CA LEU A 452 -11.96 -0.82 -21.72
C LEU A 452 -11.72 -2.00 -20.79
N SER A 453 -11.99 -3.20 -21.28
CA SER A 453 -11.85 -4.45 -20.53
C SER A 453 -10.38 -4.83 -20.30
N ASP A 454 -10.17 -5.77 -19.40
CA ASP A 454 -8.85 -6.32 -19.04
C ASP A 454 -7.86 -5.26 -18.57
N TYR A 455 -8.28 -4.45 -17.57
CA TYR A 455 -7.45 -3.43 -16.95
C TYR A 455 -6.16 -4.02 -16.42
N ASP A 456 -5.05 -3.62 -16.99
CA ASP A 456 -3.69 -4.04 -16.66
C ASP A 456 -2.71 -2.85 -16.66
N MET A 457 -1.41 -3.09 -16.51
CA MET A 457 -0.40 -2.03 -16.48
C MET A 457 -0.27 -1.31 -17.82
N LEU A 458 -0.39 -2.01 -18.95
CA LEU A 458 -0.29 -1.39 -20.27
C LEU A 458 -1.46 -0.45 -20.54
N LEU A 459 -2.70 -0.91 -20.22
CA LEU A 459 -3.87 -0.04 -20.31
C LEU A 459 -3.77 1.13 -19.34
N THR A 460 -3.27 0.89 -18.10
CA THR A 460 -3.05 1.96 -17.13
C THR A 460 -2.10 3.02 -17.68
N GLU A 461 -0.99 2.62 -18.30
CA GLU A 461 0.01 3.51 -18.88
C GLU A 461 -0.64 4.47 -19.90
N HIS A 462 -1.35 3.94 -20.89
CA HIS A 462 -2.04 4.78 -21.87
C HIS A 462 -3.08 5.72 -21.27
N LEU A 463 -3.85 5.24 -20.28
CA LEU A 463 -4.87 6.08 -19.62
C LEU A 463 -4.23 7.24 -18.86
N VAL A 464 -3.23 6.98 -18.00
CA VAL A 464 -2.61 8.03 -17.19
C VAL A 464 -1.80 9.02 -18.01
N GLN A 465 -1.36 8.63 -19.20
CA GLN A 465 -0.67 9.50 -20.15
C GLN A 465 -1.63 10.47 -20.84
N GLY A 466 -2.86 10.05 -21.14
CA GLY A 466 -3.73 10.78 -22.05
C GLY A 466 -5.04 11.35 -21.51
N VAL A 467 -5.52 10.98 -20.31
CA VAL A 467 -6.76 11.56 -19.76
C VAL A 467 -6.53 12.97 -19.20
N ASP A 468 -7.48 13.86 -19.39
CA ASP A 468 -7.40 15.24 -18.90
C ASP A 468 -7.71 15.33 -17.40
N VAL A 469 -8.72 14.56 -16.95
CA VAL A 469 -9.12 14.50 -15.54
C VAL A 469 -9.15 13.05 -15.07
N TRP A 470 -8.45 12.78 -13.98
CA TRP A 470 -8.49 11.51 -13.29
C TRP A 470 -9.43 11.56 -12.10
N ILE A 471 -10.48 10.76 -12.14
CA ILE A 471 -11.53 10.76 -11.12
C ILE A 471 -11.28 9.63 -10.10
N ASN A 472 -11.33 9.97 -8.81
CA ASN A 472 -11.30 9.02 -7.70
C ASN A 472 -12.37 9.37 -6.66
N THR A 473 -13.20 8.42 -6.33
CA THR A 473 -14.36 8.60 -5.46
C THR A 473 -14.40 7.59 -4.30
N PRO A 474 -13.30 7.29 -3.59
CA PRO A 474 -13.34 6.33 -2.49
C PRO A 474 -14.20 6.85 -1.33
N ARG A 475 -14.62 5.97 -0.43
CA ARG A 475 -15.14 6.38 0.88
C ARG A 475 -13.98 6.70 1.79
N ARG A 476 -13.94 7.92 2.31
CA ARG A 476 -12.97 8.29 3.33
C ARG A 476 -13.29 7.57 4.65
N PRO A 477 -12.29 6.99 5.36
CA PRO A 477 -10.84 6.98 5.09
C PRO A 477 -10.34 5.63 4.51
N TRP A 478 -11.09 4.97 3.67
CA TRP A 478 -10.84 3.57 3.27
C TRP A 478 -9.83 3.42 2.13
N GLU A 479 -9.38 4.50 1.52
CA GLU A 479 -8.27 4.48 0.57
C GLU A 479 -6.95 4.75 1.29
N ALA A 480 -6.11 3.74 1.46
CA ALA A 480 -4.85 3.87 2.17
C ALA A 480 -3.90 4.91 1.52
N CYS A 481 -3.83 4.92 0.19
CA CYS A 481 -3.02 5.90 -0.54
C CYS A 481 -3.66 6.33 -1.86
N GLY A 482 -3.91 5.41 -2.81
CA GLY A 482 -4.51 5.76 -4.11
C GLY A 482 -3.49 6.24 -5.16
N THR A 483 -2.41 5.49 -5.39
CA THR A 483 -1.29 5.89 -6.28
C THR A 483 -1.65 6.11 -7.74
N SER A 484 -2.85 5.74 -8.20
CA SER A 484 -3.26 5.95 -9.60
C SER A 484 -3.31 7.43 -9.99
N GLY A 485 -3.78 8.29 -9.07
CA GLY A 485 -3.81 9.73 -9.27
C GLY A 485 -2.43 10.39 -9.33
N MET A 486 -1.40 9.77 -8.74
CA MET A 486 -0.03 10.25 -8.82
C MET A 486 0.59 10.04 -10.21
N LYS A 487 0.15 9.00 -10.93
CA LYS A 487 0.69 8.64 -12.25
C LYS A 487 0.34 9.63 -13.35
N VAL A 488 -0.78 10.34 -13.22
CA VAL A 488 -1.20 11.33 -14.22
C VAL A 488 -0.44 12.65 -14.12
N LEU A 489 0.19 12.93 -12.97
CA LEU A 489 0.82 14.23 -12.66
C LEU A 489 1.92 14.58 -13.67
N VAL A 490 2.82 13.66 -13.98
CA VAL A 490 3.94 13.86 -14.90
C VAL A 490 3.46 14.15 -16.32
N ASN A 491 2.25 13.73 -16.67
CA ASN A 491 1.62 13.86 -17.98
C ASN A 491 0.66 15.06 -18.08
N GLY A 492 0.57 15.88 -17.05
CA GLY A 492 -0.32 17.04 -17.03
C GLY A 492 -1.81 16.70 -16.89
N GLY A 493 -2.16 15.46 -16.52
CA GLY A 493 -3.50 15.12 -16.09
C GLY A 493 -3.81 15.72 -14.73
N ILE A 494 -5.05 16.16 -14.50
CA ILE A 494 -5.47 16.83 -13.27
C ILE A 494 -6.36 15.89 -12.45
N ASN A 495 -6.16 15.85 -11.13
CA ASN A 495 -6.98 15.03 -10.24
C ASN A 495 -8.28 15.72 -9.82
N LEU A 496 -9.39 15.00 -9.90
CA LEU A 496 -10.64 15.26 -9.20
C LEU A 496 -10.87 14.08 -8.26
N SER A 497 -10.65 14.26 -6.98
CA SER A 497 -10.63 13.14 -6.05
C SER A 497 -11.26 13.49 -4.70
N GLU A 498 -11.84 12.47 -4.07
CA GLU A 498 -12.16 12.50 -2.64
C GLU A 498 -10.93 12.90 -1.83
N LEU A 499 -11.14 13.66 -0.74
CA LEU A 499 -10.12 14.02 0.25
C LEU A 499 -9.72 12.80 1.09
N ASP A 500 -9.18 11.79 0.43
CA ASP A 500 -8.75 10.52 1.04
C ASP A 500 -7.34 10.15 0.57
N GLY A 501 -6.70 9.24 1.29
CA GLY A 501 -5.34 8.77 0.99
C GLY A 501 -4.36 9.93 0.79
N TRP A 502 -3.59 9.88 -0.32
CA TRP A 502 -2.61 10.91 -0.65
C TRP A 502 -3.23 12.28 -0.97
N TRP A 503 -4.45 12.29 -1.52
CA TRP A 503 -5.09 13.55 -1.93
C TRP A 503 -5.46 14.42 -0.71
N ALA A 504 -5.73 13.81 0.43
CA ALA A 504 -5.99 14.52 1.69
C ALA A 504 -4.79 15.38 2.16
N GLU A 505 -3.58 15.09 1.70
CA GLU A 505 -2.37 15.86 2.03
C GLU A 505 -1.82 16.68 0.87
N ALA A 506 -2.21 16.35 -0.37
CA ALA A 506 -1.69 16.97 -1.59
C ALA A 506 -2.56 18.13 -2.10
N TYR A 507 -3.86 18.08 -1.80
CA TYR A 507 -4.83 18.98 -2.39
C TYR A 507 -4.64 20.43 -1.96
N THR A 508 -4.63 21.28 -2.95
CA THR A 508 -4.94 22.72 -2.86
C THR A 508 -5.79 23.12 -4.08
N PRO A 509 -6.57 24.22 -4.01
CA PRO A 509 -7.43 24.64 -5.13
C PRO A 509 -6.69 24.88 -6.45
N GLU A 510 -5.38 25.12 -6.41
CA GLU A 510 -4.56 25.40 -7.60
C GLU A 510 -4.15 24.12 -8.36
N VAL A 511 -4.12 22.95 -7.68
CA VAL A 511 -3.56 21.70 -8.27
C VAL A 511 -4.63 20.72 -8.76
N GLY A 512 -5.90 20.96 -8.47
CA GLY A 512 -6.99 20.04 -8.87
C GLY A 512 -8.31 20.37 -8.19
N TRP A 513 -9.18 19.36 -8.08
CA TRP A 513 -10.49 19.50 -7.43
C TRP A 513 -10.66 18.45 -6.33
N ALA A 514 -11.28 18.88 -5.22
CA ALA A 514 -11.59 17.99 -4.11
C ALA A 514 -13.09 17.67 -4.06
N LEU A 515 -13.38 16.42 -3.74
CA LEU A 515 -14.69 15.92 -3.36
C LEU A 515 -14.68 15.62 -1.86
N GLY A 516 -15.84 15.73 -1.21
CA GLY A 516 -15.99 15.51 0.23
C GLY A 516 -15.63 16.70 1.10
N ASP A 517 -15.97 16.61 2.37
CA ASP A 517 -15.74 17.65 3.39
C ASP A 517 -14.56 17.33 4.33
N GLY A 518 -13.86 16.20 4.06
CA GLY A 518 -12.75 15.75 4.88
C GLY A 518 -13.17 15.03 6.17
N GLN A 519 -14.46 14.75 6.36
CA GLN A 519 -14.96 13.95 7.49
C GLN A 519 -15.28 12.52 7.07
N GLU A 520 -15.49 11.66 8.06
CA GLU A 520 -15.84 10.25 7.86
C GLU A 520 -17.35 10.07 7.98
N HIS A 521 -18.00 9.58 6.93
CA HIS A 521 -19.44 9.38 6.85
C HIS A 521 -19.86 7.90 6.72
N GLY A 522 -18.92 6.99 6.70
CA GLY A 522 -19.20 5.55 6.57
C GLY A 522 -19.96 5.20 5.30
N GLU A 523 -20.92 4.31 5.41
CA GLU A 523 -21.80 3.86 4.30
C GLU A 523 -23.17 4.56 4.30
N ASP A 524 -23.19 5.88 4.50
CA ASP A 524 -24.43 6.66 4.48
C ASP A 524 -24.89 6.93 3.03
N PRO A 525 -26.05 6.40 2.59
CA PRO A 525 -26.57 6.67 1.25
C PRO A 525 -26.97 8.12 1.01
N ALA A 526 -27.34 8.87 2.08
CA ALA A 526 -27.66 10.30 1.93
C ALA A 526 -26.41 11.12 1.66
N TRP A 527 -25.27 10.72 2.27
CA TRP A 527 -23.98 11.31 1.98
C TRP A 527 -23.53 10.98 0.54
N ASP A 528 -23.68 9.74 0.10
CA ASP A 528 -23.36 9.35 -1.29
C ASP A 528 -24.15 10.19 -2.30
N ALA A 529 -25.41 10.44 -2.04
CA ALA A 529 -26.25 11.30 -2.88
C ALA A 529 -25.72 12.75 -2.90
N ALA A 530 -25.37 13.29 -1.73
CA ALA A 530 -24.83 14.66 -1.62
C ALA A 530 -23.48 14.80 -2.34
N GLU A 531 -22.60 13.81 -2.22
CA GLU A 531 -21.32 13.82 -2.94
C GLU A 531 -21.47 13.63 -4.44
N ALA A 532 -22.44 12.82 -4.89
CA ALA A 532 -22.76 12.72 -6.31
C ALA A 532 -23.21 14.07 -6.89
N GLU A 533 -24.07 14.79 -6.18
CA GLU A 533 -24.46 16.17 -6.56
C GLU A 533 -23.26 17.12 -6.59
N ALA A 534 -22.37 17.05 -5.58
CA ALA A 534 -21.16 17.86 -5.53
C ALA A 534 -20.20 17.53 -6.69
N LEU A 535 -20.07 16.25 -7.05
CA LEU A 535 -19.26 15.82 -8.20
C LEU A 535 -19.79 16.41 -9.51
N TYR A 536 -21.10 16.36 -9.75
CA TYR A 536 -21.71 16.98 -10.91
C TYR A 536 -21.54 18.51 -10.91
N ASP A 537 -21.74 19.17 -9.78
CA ASP A 537 -21.54 20.61 -9.65
C ASP A 537 -20.09 21.03 -9.95
N LEU A 538 -19.10 20.26 -9.50
CA LEU A 538 -17.69 20.48 -9.85
C LEU A 538 -17.47 20.35 -11.37
N LEU A 539 -18.00 19.31 -11.98
CA LEU A 539 -17.89 19.09 -13.44
C LEU A 539 -18.55 20.23 -14.23
N GLU A 540 -19.79 20.57 -13.91
CA GLU A 540 -20.59 21.55 -14.66
C GLU A 540 -20.12 22.99 -14.49
N ARG A 541 -19.71 23.37 -13.27
CA ARG A 541 -19.42 24.78 -12.93
C ARG A 541 -17.94 25.12 -12.94
N GLN A 542 -17.05 24.14 -12.84
CA GLN A 542 -15.61 24.38 -12.78
C GLN A 542 -14.86 23.64 -13.87
N VAL A 543 -14.83 22.32 -13.87
CA VAL A 543 -13.99 21.50 -14.74
C VAL A 543 -14.27 21.76 -16.22
N ILE A 544 -15.51 21.58 -16.65
CA ILE A 544 -15.90 21.75 -18.06
C ILE A 544 -15.73 23.19 -18.52
N PRO A 545 -16.22 24.22 -17.80
CA PRO A 545 -15.99 25.61 -18.18
C PRO A 545 -14.51 25.98 -18.28
N GLU A 546 -13.68 25.56 -17.33
CA GLU A 546 -12.26 25.87 -17.32
C GLU A 546 -11.52 25.29 -18.52
N PHE A 547 -11.85 24.03 -18.92
CA PHE A 547 -11.28 23.40 -20.11
C PHE A 547 -11.66 24.09 -21.41
N TYR A 548 -12.92 24.58 -21.55
CA TYR A 548 -13.43 25.14 -22.80
C TYR A 548 -13.31 26.67 -22.90
N THR A 549 -12.95 27.39 -21.82
CA THR A 549 -12.72 28.83 -21.88
C THR A 549 -11.35 29.11 -22.50
N ARG A 550 -11.34 29.56 -23.74
CA ARG A 550 -10.13 29.84 -24.52
C ARG A 550 -9.80 31.35 -24.51
N GLY A 551 -8.50 31.66 -24.34
CA GLY A 551 -7.98 33.00 -24.59
C GLY A 551 -7.88 33.33 -26.08
N GLU A 552 -7.40 34.53 -26.40
CA GLU A 552 -7.20 34.99 -27.80
C GLU A 552 -6.23 34.08 -28.60
N ASN A 553 -5.29 33.41 -27.92
CA ASN A 553 -4.36 32.46 -28.50
C ASN A 553 -4.95 31.04 -28.65
N GLY A 554 -6.24 30.82 -28.34
CA GLY A 554 -6.90 29.52 -28.39
C GLY A 554 -6.53 28.56 -27.25
N ILE A 555 -5.74 29.02 -26.25
CA ILE A 555 -5.29 28.21 -25.11
C ILE A 555 -6.20 28.43 -23.90
N PRO A 556 -6.58 27.39 -23.12
CA PRO A 556 -7.34 27.54 -21.89
C PRO A 556 -6.40 27.92 -20.74
N ALA A 557 -6.17 29.21 -20.54
CA ALA A 557 -5.15 29.71 -19.63
C ALA A 557 -5.33 29.25 -18.17
N ALA A 558 -6.57 29.22 -17.67
CA ALA A 558 -6.85 28.73 -16.30
C ALA A 558 -6.53 27.23 -16.17
N TRP A 559 -6.91 26.42 -17.17
CA TRP A 559 -6.58 25.01 -17.21
C TRP A 559 -5.07 24.76 -17.22
N VAL A 560 -4.34 25.47 -18.08
CA VAL A 560 -2.87 25.33 -18.19
C VAL A 560 -2.19 25.79 -16.90
N ALA A 561 -2.70 26.82 -16.24
CA ALA A 561 -2.18 27.24 -14.94
C ALA A 561 -2.33 26.13 -13.87
N ARG A 562 -3.53 25.51 -13.77
CA ARG A 562 -3.77 24.38 -12.85
C ARG A 562 -2.89 23.17 -13.20
N MET A 563 -2.80 22.84 -14.48
CA MET A 563 -1.93 21.76 -14.97
C MET A 563 -0.47 22.01 -14.58
N ARG A 564 0.04 23.24 -14.75
CA ARG A 564 1.40 23.63 -14.36
C ARG A 564 1.64 23.45 -12.86
N GLU A 565 0.74 23.98 -12.02
CA GLU A 565 0.83 23.86 -10.56
C GLU A 565 0.80 22.40 -10.12
N SER A 566 -0.11 21.60 -10.69
CA SER A 566 -0.19 20.15 -10.43
C SER A 566 1.11 19.44 -10.80
N MET A 567 1.64 19.66 -12.01
CA MET A 567 2.89 19.06 -12.46
C MET A 567 4.07 19.50 -11.60
N ALA A 568 4.23 20.79 -11.40
CA ALA A 568 5.39 21.37 -10.74
C ALA A 568 5.50 20.97 -9.26
N ARG A 569 4.40 21.09 -8.52
CA ARG A 569 4.38 20.84 -7.08
C ARG A 569 4.24 19.36 -6.72
N LEU A 570 3.37 18.65 -7.43
CA LEU A 570 2.98 17.29 -7.00
C LEU A 570 3.86 16.20 -7.62
N THR A 571 4.35 16.34 -8.85
CA THR A 571 5.16 15.27 -9.46
C THR A 571 6.43 14.96 -8.65
N PRO A 572 7.25 15.95 -8.24
CA PRO A 572 8.41 15.68 -7.40
C PRO A 572 8.03 15.17 -6.00
N ALA A 573 6.98 15.74 -5.41
CA ALA A 573 6.52 15.39 -4.06
C ALA A 573 6.02 13.94 -3.97
N PHE A 574 5.43 13.40 -5.03
CA PHE A 574 4.88 12.04 -5.09
C PHE A 574 5.65 11.11 -6.03
N ALA A 575 6.92 11.40 -6.30
CA ALA A 575 7.84 10.50 -6.99
C ALA A 575 8.31 9.37 -6.06
N ALA A 576 8.50 8.16 -6.62
CA ALA A 576 9.03 7.02 -5.87
C ALA A 576 10.46 7.26 -5.36
N SER A 577 11.26 8.08 -6.04
CA SER A 577 12.60 8.48 -5.58
C SER A 577 12.56 9.25 -4.26
N ARG A 578 11.56 10.15 -4.06
CA ARG A 578 11.34 10.82 -2.78
C ARG A 578 10.98 9.79 -1.70
N ALA A 579 10.02 8.88 -1.97
CA ALA A 579 9.61 7.86 -1.00
C ALA A 579 10.77 6.93 -0.61
N VAL A 580 11.56 6.48 -1.58
CA VAL A 580 12.76 5.64 -1.32
C VAL A 580 13.79 6.39 -0.48
N ARG A 581 13.99 7.69 -0.72
CA ARG A 581 14.87 8.51 0.12
C ARG A 581 14.36 8.60 1.56
N GLU A 582 13.08 8.86 1.77
CA GLU A 582 12.49 8.87 3.10
C GLU A 582 12.63 7.54 3.82
N TYR A 583 12.36 6.42 3.14
CA TYR A 583 12.61 5.08 3.70
C TYR A 583 14.08 4.88 4.05
N LEU A 584 15.01 5.31 3.19
CA LEU A 584 16.44 5.17 3.44
C LEU A 584 16.86 5.96 4.68
N GLU A 585 16.50 7.24 4.76
CA GLU A 585 16.97 8.16 5.80
C GLU A 585 16.25 7.94 7.14
N GLN A 586 14.94 7.74 7.12
CA GLN A 586 14.15 7.66 8.36
C GLN A 586 14.05 6.24 8.92
N HIS A 587 14.21 5.20 8.07
CA HIS A 587 13.99 3.81 8.48
C HIS A 587 15.19 2.91 8.22
N TYR A 588 15.71 2.81 6.99
CA TYR A 588 16.69 1.77 6.67
C TYR A 588 18.05 2.01 7.33
N LEU A 589 18.59 3.22 7.27
CA LEU A 589 19.88 3.53 7.91
C LEU A 589 19.80 3.40 9.44
N PRO A 590 18.78 3.94 10.14
CA PRO A 590 18.62 3.73 11.57
C PRO A 590 18.41 2.25 11.94
N ALA A 591 17.58 1.51 11.20
CA ALA A 591 17.34 0.09 11.45
C ALA A 591 18.59 -0.77 11.25
N ALA A 592 19.39 -0.49 10.21
CA ALA A 592 20.65 -1.18 9.96
C ALA A 592 21.67 -0.91 11.11
N ALA A 593 21.78 0.33 11.56
CA ALA A 593 22.65 0.68 12.67
C ALA A 593 22.22 -0.02 13.96
N ALA A 594 20.93 0.03 14.31
CA ALA A 594 20.39 -0.63 15.49
C ALA A 594 20.53 -2.17 15.43
N TYR A 595 20.34 -2.76 14.24
CA TYR A 595 20.54 -4.20 14.05
C TYR A 595 22.01 -4.60 14.25
N ARG A 596 22.97 -3.85 13.67
CA ARG A 596 24.41 -4.13 13.87
C ARG A 596 24.80 -4.07 15.36
N GLU A 597 24.30 -3.08 16.07
CA GLU A 597 24.55 -2.95 17.52
C GLU A 597 23.97 -4.14 18.30
N ARG A 598 22.69 -4.49 18.08
CA ARG A 598 22.03 -5.56 18.81
C ARG A 598 22.53 -6.95 18.45
N ALA A 599 22.92 -7.17 17.19
CA ALA A 599 23.46 -8.45 16.71
C ALA A 599 24.92 -8.67 17.07
N ALA A 600 25.66 -7.60 17.41
CA ALA A 600 27.07 -7.71 17.80
C ALA A 600 27.28 -8.65 18.99
N SER A 601 28.46 -9.27 19.05
CA SER A 601 28.85 -10.17 20.16
C SER A 601 27.81 -11.27 20.41
N LYS A 602 27.28 -11.87 19.31
CA LYS A 602 26.24 -12.92 19.35
C LYS A 602 24.94 -12.46 20.02
N GLY A 603 24.55 -11.22 19.84
CA GLY A 603 23.32 -10.68 20.40
C GLY A 603 23.38 -10.25 21.87
N ALA A 604 24.54 -9.86 22.35
CA ALA A 604 24.73 -9.45 23.76
C ALA A 604 23.75 -8.36 24.20
N VAL A 605 23.54 -7.31 23.36
CA VAL A 605 22.57 -6.24 23.66
C VAL A 605 21.14 -6.78 23.62
N GLY A 606 20.81 -7.66 22.68
CA GLY A 606 19.51 -8.33 22.64
C GLY A 606 19.23 -9.12 23.92
N ARG A 607 20.23 -9.82 24.46
CA ARG A 607 20.13 -10.51 25.75
C ARG A 607 19.91 -9.53 26.90
N LEU A 608 20.65 -8.43 26.97
CA LEU A 608 20.44 -7.41 28.02
C LEU A 608 19.02 -6.85 28.00
N VAL A 609 18.44 -6.64 26.82
CA VAL A 609 17.05 -6.18 26.68
C VAL A 609 16.06 -7.23 27.20
N VAL A 610 16.29 -8.49 26.92
CA VAL A 610 15.45 -9.60 27.39
C VAL A 610 15.56 -9.78 28.89
N ASP A 611 16.79 -9.81 29.41
CA ASP A 611 17.07 -9.95 30.86
C ASP A 611 16.42 -8.78 31.63
N TRP A 612 16.56 -7.56 31.13
CA TRP A 612 15.91 -6.38 31.70
C TRP A 612 14.38 -6.49 31.69
N ARG A 613 13.78 -6.95 30.59
CA ARG A 613 12.34 -7.12 30.51
C ARG A 613 11.84 -8.15 31.51
N HIS A 614 12.51 -9.31 31.61
CA HIS A 614 12.16 -10.36 32.60
C HIS A 614 12.32 -9.82 34.04
N GLU A 615 13.35 -9.03 34.30
CA GLU A 615 13.52 -8.41 35.60
C GLU A 615 12.38 -7.45 35.97
N VAL A 616 11.97 -6.60 35.02
CA VAL A 616 10.83 -5.68 35.18
C VAL A 616 9.53 -6.48 35.39
N GLU A 617 9.24 -7.46 34.54
CA GLU A 617 8.04 -8.29 34.63
C GLU A 617 7.98 -9.04 35.96
N GLY A 618 9.09 -9.65 36.38
CA GLY A 618 9.17 -10.39 37.64
C GLY A 618 8.98 -9.53 38.90
N LYS A 619 9.37 -8.25 38.83
CA LYS A 619 9.23 -7.30 39.93
C LYS A 619 7.96 -6.46 39.90
N TRP A 620 7.27 -6.38 38.75
CA TRP A 620 6.13 -5.50 38.53
C TRP A 620 5.00 -5.69 39.53
N GLY A 621 4.66 -6.92 39.84
CA GLY A 621 3.61 -7.25 40.83
C GLY A 621 3.92 -6.82 42.27
N SER A 622 5.16 -6.46 42.55
CA SER A 622 5.56 -5.97 43.87
C SER A 622 5.49 -4.44 44.03
N LEU A 623 5.24 -3.72 42.91
CA LEU A 623 5.07 -2.28 42.93
C LEU A 623 3.75 -1.90 43.60
N ARG A 624 3.75 -0.80 44.32
CA ARG A 624 2.54 -0.28 44.99
C ARG A 624 2.56 1.23 45.11
N PHE A 625 1.37 1.81 45.01
CA PHE A 625 1.16 3.20 45.38
C PHE A 625 1.08 3.32 46.90
N GLY A 626 1.63 4.40 47.44
CA GLY A 626 1.49 4.82 48.82
C GLY A 626 0.49 5.97 48.95
N ASP A 627 0.82 6.97 49.76
CA ASP A 627 -0.07 8.11 50.02
C ASP A 627 -0.25 8.96 48.76
N LEU A 628 -1.49 9.33 48.48
CA LEU A 628 -1.88 10.28 47.43
C LEU A 628 -2.31 11.59 48.09
N ARG A 629 -1.72 12.70 47.68
CA ARG A 629 -2.07 14.06 48.13
C ARG A 629 -2.53 14.87 46.94
N VAL A 630 -3.65 15.56 47.09
CA VAL A 630 -4.18 16.48 46.08
C VAL A 630 -4.38 17.82 46.75
N GLU A 631 -3.68 18.83 46.25
CA GLU A 631 -3.81 20.25 46.67
C GLU A 631 -4.51 20.97 45.52
N THR A 632 -5.69 21.50 45.78
CA THR A 632 -6.49 22.28 44.80
C THR A 632 -6.27 23.76 45.06
N ASN A 633 -5.73 24.45 44.08
CA ASN A 633 -5.62 25.92 44.02
C ASN A 633 -6.67 26.47 43.03
N ALA A 634 -6.85 27.79 43.00
CA ALA A 634 -7.84 28.43 42.15
C ALA A 634 -7.72 28.08 40.63
N ASP A 635 -6.50 27.86 40.17
CA ASP A 635 -6.18 27.70 38.73
C ASP A 635 -5.66 26.31 38.35
N HIS A 636 -5.26 25.48 39.31
CA HIS A 636 -4.69 24.17 39.05
C HIS A 636 -4.72 23.22 40.28
N ASN A 637 -4.69 21.94 39.99
CA ASN A 637 -4.53 20.88 40.97
C ASN A 637 -3.08 20.40 40.98
N VAL A 638 -2.53 20.26 42.17
CA VAL A 638 -1.21 19.65 42.38
C VAL A 638 -1.44 18.26 42.97
N ILE A 639 -0.96 17.25 42.25
CA ILE A 639 -1.11 15.85 42.64
C ILE A 639 0.27 15.30 43.00
N GLU A 640 0.40 14.78 44.21
CA GLU A 640 1.59 14.08 44.65
C GLU A 640 1.22 12.62 45.00
N VAL A 641 2.02 11.67 44.50
CA VAL A 641 1.84 10.25 44.80
C VAL A 641 3.15 9.63 45.26
N GLU A 642 3.05 8.84 46.32
CA GLU A 642 4.15 7.98 46.76
C GLU A 642 4.11 6.66 46.00
N ILE A 643 5.30 6.19 45.59
CA ILE A 643 5.42 4.90 44.88
C ILE A 643 6.57 4.11 45.50
N PHE A 644 6.28 2.86 45.83
CA PHE A 644 7.27 1.89 46.28
C PHE A 644 7.73 1.06 45.08
N LEU A 645 8.97 1.34 44.64
CA LEU A 645 9.57 0.65 43.48
C LEU A 645 10.37 -0.60 43.90
N ASN A 646 10.51 -0.83 45.22
CA ASN A 646 11.33 -1.93 45.78
C ASN A 646 12.72 -1.98 45.12
N ASP A 647 13.07 -3.09 44.47
CA ASP A 647 14.37 -3.28 43.82
C ASP A 647 14.39 -2.90 42.35
N LEU A 648 13.29 -2.34 41.81
CA LEU A 648 13.23 -1.94 40.41
C LEU A 648 14.00 -0.61 40.21
N ASP A 649 14.78 -0.52 39.12
CA ASP A 649 15.42 0.71 38.71
C ASP A 649 14.35 1.78 38.43
N PRO A 650 14.42 2.94 39.07
CA PRO A 650 13.51 4.06 38.80
C PRO A 650 13.47 4.52 37.35
N ASN A 651 14.55 4.31 36.59
CA ASN A 651 14.58 4.62 35.15
C ASN A 651 13.87 3.58 34.32
N ALA A 652 13.47 2.44 34.90
CA ALA A 652 12.68 1.40 34.22
C ALA A 652 11.16 1.68 34.26
N VAL A 653 10.73 2.74 34.96
CA VAL A 653 9.32 3.10 35.10
C VAL A 653 9.09 4.57 34.77
N ARG A 654 7.92 4.83 34.21
CA ARG A 654 7.36 6.17 34.06
C ARG A 654 6.09 6.25 34.89
N VAL A 655 5.96 7.29 35.70
CA VAL A 655 4.79 7.55 36.51
C VAL A 655 3.93 8.58 35.81
N GLU A 656 2.66 8.26 35.62
CA GLU A 656 1.74 9.12 34.86
C GLU A 656 0.44 9.36 35.64
N LEU A 657 -0.07 10.56 35.54
CA LEU A 657 -1.46 10.86 35.83
C LEU A 657 -2.27 10.47 34.58
N TYR A 658 -3.25 9.60 34.77
CA TYR A 658 -4.08 9.07 33.70
C TYR A 658 -5.56 9.43 33.91
N ALA A 659 -6.23 9.86 32.90
CA ALA A 659 -7.68 10.04 32.87
C ALA A 659 -8.26 9.42 31.60
N ASP A 660 -9.34 8.64 31.75
CA ASP A 660 -10.08 8.13 30.62
C ASP A 660 -10.68 9.25 29.78
N GLY A 661 -10.76 9.04 28.47
CA GLY A 661 -11.41 9.98 27.56
C GLY A 661 -12.92 10.10 27.89
N ILE A 662 -13.45 11.31 27.76
CA ILE A 662 -14.88 11.59 27.95
C ILE A 662 -15.55 11.69 26.59
N ALA A 663 -16.71 11.00 26.42
CA ALA A 663 -17.52 11.06 25.21
C ALA A 663 -16.77 10.73 23.88
N GLY A 664 -15.85 9.76 23.93
CA GLY A 664 -15.08 9.32 22.75
C GLY A 664 -13.83 10.13 22.46
N SER A 665 -13.44 11.06 23.36
CA SER A 665 -12.12 11.68 23.28
C SER A 665 -11.01 10.73 23.70
N ASP A 666 -9.78 11.00 23.28
CA ASP A 666 -8.60 10.25 23.70
C ASP A 666 -8.35 10.33 25.21
N PRO A 667 -7.75 9.29 25.82
CA PRO A 667 -7.30 9.37 27.19
C PRO A 667 -6.20 10.41 27.35
N VAL A 668 -6.16 11.06 28.51
CA VAL A 668 -5.14 12.05 28.85
C VAL A 668 -4.10 11.40 29.74
N ARG A 669 -2.83 11.54 29.39
CA ARG A 669 -1.67 11.12 30.18
C ARG A 669 -0.74 12.29 30.43
N VAL A 670 -0.33 12.51 31.66
CA VAL A 670 0.62 13.54 32.04
C VAL A 670 1.74 12.88 32.86
N GLU A 671 2.97 12.97 32.37
CA GLU A 671 4.13 12.42 33.08
C GLU A 671 4.39 13.22 34.35
N MET A 672 4.48 12.49 35.48
CA MET A 672 4.79 13.05 36.78
C MET A 672 6.30 13.05 37.01
N LYS A 673 6.82 14.13 37.53
CA LYS A 673 8.25 14.27 37.83
C LYS A 673 8.57 13.82 39.24
N CYS A 674 9.70 13.13 39.43
CA CYS A 674 10.18 12.76 40.73
C CYS A 674 10.55 14.04 41.54
N ALA A 675 9.71 14.37 42.51
CA ALA A 675 9.89 15.61 43.34
C ALA A 675 10.92 15.46 44.43
N ARG A 676 11.09 14.25 44.97
CA ARG A 676 12.08 13.95 46.04
C ARG A 676 12.61 12.53 45.89
N PRO A 677 13.88 12.35 45.55
CA PRO A 677 14.54 11.07 45.72
C PRO A 677 14.86 10.85 47.22
N GLN A 678 13.87 10.41 47.97
CA GLN A 678 14.15 10.01 49.37
C GLN A 678 14.77 8.61 49.36
N LEU A 679 16.03 8.52 49.62
CA LEU A 679 16.76 7.30 49.96
C LEU A 679 16.51 6.99 51.44
N ASP A 680 15.32 6.54 51.79
CA ASP A 680 15.14 5.86 53.06
C ASP A 680 15.20 4.32 52.85
N ALA A 681 15.25 3.55 53.94
CA ALA A 681 15.30 2.09 53.86
C ALA A 681 14.07 1.44 53.18
N SER A 682 13.03 2.22 52.89
CA SER A 682 11.77 1.76 52.23
C SER A 682 11.78 1.90 50.72
N ARG A 683 12.82 2.49 50.10
CA ARG A 683 12.91 2.75 48.63
C ARG A 683 11.70 3.48 48.03
N ARG A 684 11.13 4.36 48.83
CA ARG A 684 9.96 5.18 48.52
C ARG A 684 10.36 6.41 47.68
N ARG A 685 9.58 6.76 46.68
CA ARG A 685 9.75 7.97 45.86
C ARG A 685 8.45 8.75 45.79
N VAL A 686 8.54 10.06 45.72
CA VAL A 686 7.40 10.96 45.56
C VAL A 686 7.44 11.57 44.17
N TYR A 687 6.35 11.45 43.46
CA TYR A 687 6.17 12.03 42.12
C TYR A 687 5.10 13.12 42.16
N ARG A 688 5.34 14.18 41.39
CA ARG A 688 4.45 15.35 41.34
C ARG A 688 4.17 15.74 39.92
#